data_3170031f9cc8496ffe927daf1be5bd67
#
_entry.id   3170031f9cc8496ffe927daf1be5bd67
#
_cell.length_a   1.000
_cell.length_b   1.000
_cell.length_c   1.000
_cell.angle_alpha   90.00
_cell.angle_beta   90.00
_cell.angle_gamma   90.00
#
_symmetry.space_group_name_H-M   'P 1'
#
loop_
_entity.id
_entity.type
_entity.pdbx_description
1 polymer ?
#
loop_
_entity_poly.entity_id
_entity_poly.type
_entity_poly.pdbx_seq_one_letter_code
_entity_poly.pdbx_strand_id
1 'polypeptide(L)'
;MKYDYKAVEAKWQKTWEDEKTFHVEIDHSKPKFYALVEFPYPSGAGLHVGHPRSYTALDVVSRKRRKNGYNVLYPMGWDAFGLPTENFAMKNHIHPAIVTKKNVDRFRQQLKSLGFSFDWDREINTTDPEYYKWTQWIFLQLYKHGLAYKKEMSVNWCTGCKCVLANEEVVNGVCERCGSEVVHKVKSQWMLKITAYADKLIDGLDGLDYIERVSTQQKNWIGRSHGAEVNFGTTAGDTLTVYTTRCDTLFGATYMVVSPEHAIVKEWLEKGLIKNADAVKAYQAEAARKSDFERSELNKEKTGVQLEGVMGINPVNDKEIPIFISDYVLATYGTGAIMAVPAHDTRDWEFAKKFGLPIIEVVKGNTPSNLDEAAFTDVATGTLVNSGFLDGLSVTDAKKKMIEWLEANGKGQDKVNYKLRDWVFSRQRYWGEPIPMVKCEKCGWQPLPESSLPLTLPDITDFEPGPDGESPLARHTDWVKTTCPCCGGPATRETDTMPQWAGSSWYFLRYMDPHCKDAIASKEALEYWSPVDWYNGGMEHTTLHLLYSRFWHKFLYDIGVVPSPEPYQKRTAHGMILGLNPHSFVNLPADEQKKLLEEYGSQKAAEKALEEKYGEMARHPIVKMSKSLGNVINPDEVVDQYGADTMRLYEMFMGDFEQAAPWQTSAIAGCNRFLDRVWGLSDKLVEGKGYRPAIETLMHQTIKKVGADIEGLKMNTAIAQLMTLVNALYENGGATKAEFETVLQLLNPFAPHMTEELWEKLGHSHDEQLAYYPWPEYEEAKCVEATVEIAVQVNGKVKARLKVAADITAEDAIATAKADPAVADALAGKTVVKEIYVKGRLVNLAVKG
;
A
#
# COMPACT_ATOMS: atom_id res chain seq x y z
N MET A 1 -23.54 18.44 33.99
CA MET A 1 -22.10 18.60 34.43
C MET A 1 -21.26 18.71 33.18
N LYS A 2 -20.26 19.62 33.14
CA LYS A 2 -19.41 19.76 31.94
C LYS A 2 -18.51 18.53 31.77
N TYR A 3 -18.30 18.07 30.54
CA TYR A 3 -17.37 16.96 30.22
C TYR A 3 -15.92 17.39 30.45
N ASP A 4 -15.26 16.78 31.41
CA ASP A 4 -13.85 16.95 31.70
C ASP A 4 -13.06 15.77 31.05
N TYR A 5 -12.78 15.91 29.75
CA TYR A 5 -12.09 14.85 28.99
C TYR A 5 -10.70 14.55 29.57
N LYS A 6 -9.95 15.52 30.06
CA LYS A 6 -8.60 15.29 30.59
C LYS A 6 -8.61 14.35 31.83
N ALA A 7 -9.55 14.57 32.74
CA ALA A 7 -9.67 13.71 33.93
C ALA A 7 -10.20 12.32 33.57
N VAL A 8 -11.19 12.24 32.67
CA VAL A 8 -11.82 10.98 32.24
C VAL A 8 -10.82 10.11 31.44
N GLU A 9 -10.13 10.70 30.49
CA GLU A 9 -9.13 10.00 29.67
C GLU A 9 -7.97 9.48 30.52
N ALA A 10 -7.43 10.29 31.42
CA ALA A 10 -6.36 9.87 32.32
C ALA A 10 -6.79 8.71 33.25
N LYS A 11 -8.04 8.74 33.77
CA LYS A 11 -8.59 7.65 34.59
C LYS A 11 -8.62 6.35 33.80
N TRP A 12 -9.23 6.33 32.62
CA TRP A 12 -9.46 5.11 31.86
C TRP A 12 -8.19 4.55 31.23
N GLN A 13 -7.29 5.40 30.73
CA GLN A 13 -5.98 4.96 30.24
C GLN A 13 -5.19 4.26 31.33
N LYS A 14 -5.17 4.84 32.56
CA LYS A 14 -4.52 4.20 33.71
C LYS A 14 -5.19 2.88 34.09
N THR A 15 -6.52 2.83 34.12
CA THR A 15 -7.29 1.61 34.42
C THR A 15 -6.93 0.49 33.45
N TRP A 16 -6.98 0.74 32.14
CA TRP A 16 -6.67 -0.27 31.12
C TRP A 16 -5.21 -0.74 31.17
N GLU A 17 -4.27 0.15 31.54
CA GLU A 17 -2.88 -0.21 31.70
C GLU A 17 -2.63 -1.08 32.95
N ASP A 18 -3.15 -0.64 34.10
CA ASP A 18 -2.97 -1.33 35.38
C ASP A 18 -3.62 -2.74 35.37
N GLU A 19 -4.77 -2.88 34.76
CA GLU A 19 -5.54 -4.12 34.69
C GLU A 19 -5.17 -4.98 33.48
N LYS A 20 -4.34 -4.47 32.57
CA LYS A 20 -4.01 -5.11 31.28
C LYS A 20 -5.27 -5.53 30.52
N THR A 21 -6.27 -4.65 30.48
CA THR A 21 -7.61 -4.94 29.96
C THR A 21 -7.63 -5.57 28.57
N PHE A 22 -6.66 -5.26 27.72
CA PHE A 22 -6.59 -5.73 26.33
C PHE A 22 -5.56 -6.82 26.09
N HIS A 23 -4.94 -7.31 27.16
CA HIS A 23 -4.04 -8.47 27.05
C HIS A 23 -4.83 -9.76 26.79
N VAL A 24 -4.29 -10.59 25.89
CA VAL A 24 -4.95 -11.83 25.50
C VAL A 24 -3.95 -13.00 25.49
N GLU A 25 -4.46 -14.14 25.92
CA GLU A 25 -3.81 -15.42 25.80
C GLU A 25 -4.58 -16.32 24.82
N ILE A 26 -4.02 -17.49 24.50
CA ILE A 26 -4.69 -18.48 23.66
C ILE A 26 -5.95 -18.98 24.38
N ASP A 27 -7.09 -18.88 23.71
CA ASP A 27 -8.39 -19.33 24.23
C ASP A 27 -9.18 -20.06 23.14
N HIS A 28 -9.08 -21.37 23.11
CA HIS A 28 -9.76 -22.23 22.15
C HIS A 28 -11.29 -22.26 22.31
N SER A 29 -11.85 -21.68 23.37
CA SER A 29 -13.30 -21.57 23.57
C SER A 29 -13.94 -20.43 22.77
N LYS A 30 -13.13 -19.50 22.24
CA LYS A 30 -13.55 -18.33 21.48
C LYS A 30 -12.99 -18.34 20.07
N PRO A 31 -13.70 -17.80 19.09
CA PRO A 31 -13.13 -17.55 17.78
C PRO A 31 -12.01 -16.50 17.91
N LYS A 32 -10.86 -16.73 17.27
CA LYS A 32 -9.76 -15.77 17.27
C LYS A 32 -10.02 -14.64 16.28
N PHE A 33 -9.47 -13.47 16.56
CA PHE A 33 -9.39 -12.37 15.62
C PHE A 33 -8.06 -11.64 15.80
N TYR A 34 -7.20 -11.72 14.80
CA TYR A 34 -5.93 -11.02 14.79
C TYR A 34 -6.03 -9.80 13.87
N ALA A 35 -6.12 -8.62 14.47
CA ALA A 35 -6.07 -7.33 13.78
C ALA A 35 -4.63 -6.82 13.74
N LEU A 36 -4.14 -6.43 12.58
CA LEU A 36 -2.79 -5.92 12.39
C LEU A 36 -2.82 -4.55 11.73
N VAL A 37 -2.06 -3.61 12.26
CA VAL A 37 -1.71 -2.35 11.61
C VAL A 37 -0.20 -2.31 11.36
N GLU A 38 0.23 -1.54 10.38
CA GLU A 38 1.65 -1.31 10.16
C GLU A 38 2.23 -0.61 11.39
N PHE A 39 3.24 -1.23 11.99
CA PHE A 39 3.92 -0.61 13.12
C PHE A 39 4.72 0.61 12.66
N PRO A 40 4.75 1.68 13.44
CA PRO A 40 5.36 2.93 13.01
C PRO A 40 6.88 2.83 12.98
N TYR A 41 7.49 3.62 12.10
CA TYR A 41 8.90 3.90 12.10
C TYR A 41 9.16 5.13 13.00
N PRO A 42 9.82 4.98 14.18
CA PRO A 42 9.97 6.05 15.15
C PRO A 42 11.04 7.06 14.74
N SER A 43 10.82 7.77 13.62
CA SER A 43 11.70 8.80 13.10
C SER A 43 11.28 10.20 13.54
N GLY A 44 12.15 10.92 14.24
CA GLY A 44 11.94 12.31 14.65
C GLY A 44 10.98 12.50 15.83
N ALA A 45 10.37 13.68 15.94
CA ALA A 45 9.75 14.17 17.18
C ALA A 45 8.37 13.58 17.56
N GLY A 46 7.90 12.56 16.89
CA GLY A 46 6.61 11.92 17.20
C GLY A 46 5.76 11.64 15.96
N LEU A 47 4.56 11.13 16.21
CA LEU A 47 3.53 10.89 15.22
C LEU A 47 3.00 12.21 14.62
N HIS A 48 2.42 12.12 13.42
CA HIS A 48 1.53 13.15 12.87
C HIS A 48 0.11 12.59 12.75
N VAL A 49 -0.88 13.46 12.59
CA VAL A 49 -2.30 13.09 12.55
C VAL A 49 -2.69 12.06 11.46
N GLY A 50 -1.82 11.79 10.49
CA GLY A 50 -2.06 10.74 9.50
C GLY A 50 -1.88 9.30 10.02
N HIS A 51 -1.06 9.10 11.07
CA HIS A 51 -0.84 7.77 11.65
C HIS A 51 -2.06 7.20 12.38
N PRO A 52 -2.75 7.97 13.25
CA PRO A 52 -3.89 7.46 14.00
C PRO A 52 -5.07 6.99 13.15
N ARG A 53 -5.17 7.42 11.89
CA ARG A 53 -6.28 7.01 11.02
C ARG A 53 -6.37 5.49 10.87
N SER A 54 -5.27 4.85 10.53
CA SER A 54 -5.21 3.38 10.42
C SER A 54 -5.43 2.70 11.75
N TYR A 55 -4.79 3.20 12.80
CA TYR A 55 -4.85 2.62 14.14
C TYR A 55 -6.25 2.72 14.73
N THR A 56 -6.92 3.87 14.58
CA THR A 56 -8.28 4.07 15.06
C THR A 56 -9.26 3.15 14.35
N ALA A 57 -9.15 2.99 13.04
CA ALA A 57 -10.08 2.16 12.28
C ALA A 57 -10.05 0.70 12.73
N LEU A 58 -8.86 0.08 12.86
CA LEU A 58 -8.79 -1.29 13.34
C LEU A 58 -9.00 -1.41 14.86
N ASP A 59 -8.78 -0.35 15.64
CA ASP A 59 -9.21 -0.32 17.04
C ASP A 59 -10.73 -0.37 17.16
N VAL A 60 -11.45 0.38 16.33
CA VAL A 60 -12.93 0.33 16.27
C VAL A 60 -13.43 -1.07 15.94
N VAL A 61 -12.84 -1.71 14.92
CA VAL A 61 -13.16 -3.09 14.55
C VAL A 61 -12.82 -4.05 15.69
N SER A 62 -11.64 -3.94 16.29
CA SER A 62 -11.17 -4.80 17.39
C SER A 62 -12.09 -4.72 18.61
N ARG A 63 -12.51 -3.50 18.99
CA ARG A 63 -13.45 -3.30 20.10
C ARG A 63 -14.80 -3.93 19.80
N LYS A 64 -15.34 -3.77 18.60
CA LYS A 64 -16.58 -4.43 18.19
C LYS A 64 -16.44 -5.96 18.20
N ARG A 65 -15.31 -6.52 17.74
CA ARG A 65 -15.04 -7.96 17.75
C ARG A 65 -15.01 -8.53 19.18
N ARG A 66 -14.39 -7.82 20.13
CA ARG A 66 -14.42 -8.23 21.56
C ARG A 66 -15.85 -8.29 22.08
N LYS A 67 -16.68 -7.28 21.79
CA LYS A 67 -18.11 -7.25 22.14
C LYS A 67 -18.92 -8.39 21.48
N ASN A 68 -18.44 -8.92 20.35
CA ASN A 68 -19.03 -10.09 19.67
C ASN A 68 -18.43 -11.42 20.18
N GLY A 69 -17.67 -11.42 21.28
CA GLY A 69 -17.12 -12.62 21.92
C GLY A 69 -15.86 -13.19 21.30
N TYR A 70 -15.19 -12.47 20.39
CA TYR A 70 -13.92 -12.90 19.84
C TYR A 70 -12.77 -12.73 20.82
N ASN A 71 -11.78 -13.62 20.72
CA ASN A 71 -10.46 -13.45 21.32
C ASN A 71 -9.62 -12.60 20.38
N VAL A 72 -9.38 -11.33 20.72
CA VAL A 72 -8.80 -10.33 19.81
C VAL A 72 -7.37 -10.04 20.16
N LEU A 73 -6.46 -10.35 19.25
CA LEU A 73 -5.07 -9.90 19.27
C LEU A 73 -4.93 -8.61 18.47
N TYR A 74 -4.56 -7.51 19.14
CA TYR A 74 -4.27 -6.22 18.53
C TYR A 74 -2.97 -5.65 19.10
N PRO A 75 -1.81 -6.00 18.52
CA PRO A 75 -0.49 -5.65 19.05
C PRO A 75 0.07 -4.36 18.46
N MET A 76 1.13 -3.83 19.09
CA MET A 76 1.91 -2.70 18.63
C MET A 76 3.40 -2.91 18.92
N GLY A 77 4.25 -2.29 18.08
CA GLY A 77 5.70 -2.34 18.21
C GLY A 77 6.40 -1.30 17.34
N TRP A 78 7.70 -1.46 17.12
CA TRP A 78 8.56 -0.44 16.54
C TRP A 78 9.44 -1.02 15.43
N ASP A 79 9.29 -0.49 14.21
CA ASP A 79 10.24 -0.68 13.13
C ASP A 79 11.35 0.38 13.29
N ALA A 80 12.42 0.03 13.99
CA ALA A 80 13.32 1.04 14.55
C ALA A 80 14.74 1.05 13.93
N PHE A 81 15.09 0.05 13.11
CA PHE A 81 16.30 0.09 12.28
C PHE A 81 16.10 0.92 11.00
N GLY A 82 17.18 1.34 10.36
CA GLY A 82 17.19 1.88 9.01
C GLY A 82 17.63 3.34 8.90
N LEU A 83 17.64 3.79 7.64
CA LEU A 83 18.21 5.06 7.20
C LEU A 83 17.65 6.33 7.86
N PRO A 84 16.32 6.48 8.10
CA PRO A 84 15.82 7.75 8.63
C PRO A 84 16.36 8.07 10.03
N THR A 85 16.41 7.08 10.93
CA THR A 85 16.99 7.27 12.27
C THR A 85 18.49 7.51 12.20
N GLU A 86 19.21 6.75 11.38
CA GLU A 86 20.66 6.90 11.23
C GLU A 86 21.04 8.25 10.61
N ASN A 87 20.33 8.70 9.57
CA ASN A 87 20.53 10.02 8.96
C ASN A 87 20.26 11.15 9.97
N PHE A 88 19.22 11.04 10.79
CA PHE A 88 18.95 11.99 11.86
C PHE A 88 20.06 11.97 12.93
N ALA A 89 20.54 10.79 13.30
CA ALA A 89 21.61 10.58 14.26
C ALA A 89 22.92 11.22 13.78
N MET A 90 23.31 10.98 12.51
CA MET A 90 24.49 11.63 11.90
C MET A 90 24.37 13.14 11.89
N LYS A 91 23.23 13.69 11.43
CA LYS A 91 23.02 15.14 11.35
C LYS A 91 23.12 15.83 12.71
N ASN A 92 22.75 15.14 13.80
CA ASN A 92 22.72 15.70 15.15
C ASN A 92 23.89 15.21 16.02
N HIS A 93 24.82 14.41 15.48
CA HIS A 93 25.95 13.82 16.20
C HIS A 93 25.54 13.05 17.48
N ILE A 94 24.46 12.27 17.38
CA ILE A 94 23.90 11.47 18.47
C ILE A 94 23.89 10.01 18.02
N HIS A 95 24.26 9.07 18.91
CA HIS A 95 24.22 7.66 18.57
C HIS A 95 22.79 7.18 18.22
N PRO A 96 22.57 6.40 17.13
CA PRO A 96 21.24 6.02 16.68
C PRO A 96 20.43 5.24 17.72
N ALA A 97 21.06 4.46 18.58
CA ALA A 97 20.37 3.75 19.67
C ALA A 97 19.70 4.72 20.67
N ILE A 98 20.36 5.86 20.97
CA ILE A 98 19.81 6.89 21.88
C ILE A 98 18.61 7.56 21.22
N VAL A 99 18.73 7.91 19.94
CA VAL A 99 17.64 8.51 19.15
C VAL A 99 16.45 7.56 19.09
N THR A 100 16.71 6.28 18.77
CA THR A 100 15.68 5.23 18.70
C THR A 100 14.92 5.12 20.03
N LYS A 101 15.64 4.98 21.14
CA LYS A 101 15.00 4.86 22.47
C LYS A 101 14.10 6.05 22.77
N LYS A 102 14.61 7.27 22.59
CA LYS A 102 13.84 8.51 22.83
C LYS A 102 12.59 8.59 21.97
N ASN A 103 12.70 8.25 20.70
CA ASN A 103 11.59 8.30 19.76
C ASN A 103 10.54 7.22 20.06
N VAL A 104 10.97 5.99 20.36
CA VAL A 104 10.07 4.89 20.77
C VAL A 104 9.28 5.30 22.02
N ASP A 105 9.94 5.82 23.06
CA ASP A 105 9.27 6.27 24.29
C ASP A 105 8.23 7.36 23.99
N ARG A 106 8.55 8.28 23.08
CA ARG A 106 7.61 9.34 22.64
C ARG A 106 6.41 8.80 21.89
N PHE A 107 6.64 7.94 20.90
CA PHE A 107 5.57 7.33 20.10
C PHE A 107 4.65 6.46 20.99
N ARG A 108 5.21 5.69 21.91
CA ARG A 108 4.46 4.88 22.87
C ARG A 108 3.54 5.77 23.73
N GLN A 109 4.05 6.88 24.23
CA GLN A 109 3.27 7.83 25.01
C GLN A 109 2.10 8.39 24.20
N GLN A 110 2.34 8.81 22.93
CA GLN A 110 1.31 9.33 22.06
C GLN A 110 0.23 8.29 21.75
N LEU A 111 0.63 7.04 21.45
CA LEU A 111 -0.35 5.97 21.18
C LEU A 111 -1.17 5.61 22.43
N LYS A 112 -0.56 5.59 23.61
CA LYS A 112 -1.28 5.37 24.87
C LYS A 112 -2.28 6.49 25.18
N SER A 113 -1.91 7.75 24.92
CA SER A 113 -2.81 8.89 25.12
C SER A 113 -4.05 8.88 24.22
N LEU A 114 -4.01 8.18 23.09
CA LEU A 114 -5.16 8.00 22.19
C LEU A 114 -6.08 6.85 22.60
N GLY A 115 -5.73 6.10 23.64
CA GLY A 115 -6.58 5.05 24.22
C GLY A 115 -6.84 3.86 23.30
N PHE A 116 -5.87 3.51 22.43
CA PHE A 116 -6.00 2.31 21.61
C PHE A 116 -5.97 1.03 22.46
N SER A 117 -6.74 0.05 22.05
CA SER A 117 -6.83 -1.25 22.70
C SER A 117 -5.72 -2.20 22.30
N PHE A 118 -4.48 -1.70 22.23
CA PHE A 118 -3.31 -2.51 21.96
C PHE A 118 -2.96 -3.42 23.15
N ASP A 119 -2.53 -4.64 22.84
CA ASP A 119 -1.90 -5.54 23.79
C ASP A 119 -0.41 -5.15 23.97
N TRP A 120 -0.12 -4.30 24.92
CA TRP A 120 1.23 -3.79 25.19
C TRP A 120 2.19 -4.84 25.77
N ASP A 121 1.70 -5.96 26.31
CA ASP A 121 2.55 -7.06 26.72
C ASP A 121 3.20 -7.79 25.53
N ARG A 122 2.70 -7.54 24.33
CA ARG A 122 3.24 -8.07 23.06
C ARG A 122 4.07 -7.06 22.28
N GLU A 123 4.50 -5.98 22.93
CA GLU A 123 5.34 -4.95 22.32
C GLU A 123 6.67 -5.54 21.84
N ILE A 124 7.06 -5.20 20.62
CA ILE A 124 8.32 -5.61 19.99
C ILE A 124 9.10 -4.39 19.47
N ASN A 125 10.42 -4.56 19.34
CA ASN A 125 11.31 -3.57 18.76
C ASN A 125 12.32 -4.29 17.86
N THR A 126 12.36 -3.93 16.57
CA THR A 126 13.26 -4.57 15.61
C THR A 126 14.75 -4.40 15.94
N THR A 127 15.11 -3.41 16.78
CA THR A 127 16.49 -3.18 17.22
C THR A 127 16.89 -4.00 18.45
N ASP A 128 15.94 -4.74 19.04
CA ASP A 128 16.23 -5.65 20.15
C ASP A 128 16.99 -6.88 19.62
N PRO A 129 18.17 -7.23 20.19
CA PRO A 129 18.89 -8.46 19.85
C PRO A 129 18.06 -9.74 19.96
N GLU A 130 17.13 -9.82 20.91
CA GLU A 130 16.22 -10.96 21.04
C GLU A 130 15.20 -11.02 19.89
N TYR A 131 14.90 -9.88 19.24
CA TYR A 131 14.09 -9.83 18.03
C TYR A 131 14.93 -10.15 16.79
N TYR A 132 16.00 -9.40 16.52
CA TYR A 132 16.74 -9.57 15.27
C TYR A 132 17.58 -10.86 15.19
N LYS A 133 17.81 -11.54 16.31
CA LYS A 133 18.29 -12.93 16.31
C LYS A 133 17.50 -13.79 15.31
N TRP A 134 16.19 -13.61 15.28
CA TRP A 134 15.31 -14.39 14.41
C TRP A 134 15.26 -13.86 12.97
N THR A 135 15.43 -12.57 12.75
CA THR A 135 15.70 -12.01 11.41
C THR A 135 16.96 -12.64 10.81
N GLN A 136 18.02 -12.72 11.61
CA GLN A 136 19.27 -13.39 11.23
C GLN A 136 19.08 -14.88 10.98
N TRP A 137 18.31 -15.56 11.80
CA TRP A 137 18.01 -16.98 11.62
C TRP A 137 17.26 -17.22 10.30
N ILE A 138 16.25 -16.40 9.96
CA ILE A 138 15.52 -16.51 8.68
C ILE A 138 16.49 -16.31 7.51
N PHE A 139 17.38 -15.33 7.58
CA PHE A 139 18.41 -15.13 6.55
C PHE A 139 19.28 -16.38 6.38
N LEU A 140 19.73 -17.00 7.47
CA LEU A 140 20.51 -18.25 7.40
C LEU A 140 19.72 -19.39 6.76
N GLN A 141 18.42 -19.50 7.04
CA GLN A 141 17.59 -20.51 6.39
C GLN A 141 17.47 -20.23 4.87
N LEU A 142 17.24 -18.97 4.47
CA LEU A 142 17.25 -18.57 3.05
C LEU A 142 18.57 -18.93 2.37
N TYR A 143 19.70 -18.66 3.03
CA TYR A 143 21.02 -19.02 2.52
C TYR A 143 21.18 -20.54 2.35
N LYS A 144 20.82 -21.33 3.36
CA LYS A 144 20.88 -22.80 3.31
C LYS A 144 20.05 -23.41 2.18
N HIS A 145 18.94 -22.75 1.82
CA HIS A 145 18.06 -23.19 0.74
C HIS A 145 18.41 -22.56 -0.63
N GLY A 146 19.56 -21.85 -0.76
CA GLY A 146 20.00 -21.25 -2.00
C GLY A 146 19.20 -20.04 -2.46
N LEU A 147 18.42 -19.44 -1.56
CA LEU A 147 17.59 -18.25 -1.81
C LEU A 147 18.29 -16.94 -1.44
N ALA A 148 19.37 -17.00 -0.66
CA ALA A 148 20.27 -15.87 -0.41
C ALA A 148 21.62 -16.15 -1.05
N TYR A 149 22.14 -15.19 -1.81
CA TYR A 149 23.44 -15.33 -2.50
C TYR A 149 24.13 -13.98 -2.64
N LYS A 150 25.45 -13.97 -2.79
CA LYS A 150 26.23 -12.74 -3.00
C LYS A 150 26.67 -12.64 -4.45
N LYS A 151 26.46 -11.48 -5.07
CA LYS A 151 26.79 -11.22 -6.47
C LYS A 151 27.32 -9.80 -6.64
N GLU A 152 28.35 -9.65 -7.49
CA GLU A 152 28.76 -8.35 -7.99
C GLU A 152 27.88 -7.95 -9.18
N MET A 153 27.29 -6.78 -9.10
CA MET A 153 26.36 -6.29 -10.12
C MET A 153 26.21 -4.77 -10.09
N SER A 154 25.70 -4.22 -11.18
CA SER A 154 25.24 -2.84 -11.21
C SER A 154 23.99 -2.68 -10.34
N VAL A 155 24.01 -1.75 -9.40
CA VAL A 155 22.95 -1.48 -8.43
C VAL A 155 22.60 -0.01 -8.40
N ASN A 156 21.39 0.29 -7.94
CA ASN A 156 20.96 1.65 -7.67
C ASN A 156 21.69 2.20 -6.44
N TRP A 157 22.35 3.33 -6.63
CA TRP A 157 23.13 4.00 -5.59
C TRP A 157 22.54 5.37 -5.30
N CYS A 158 22.12 5.61 -4.06
CA CYS A 158 21.67 6.93 -3.62
C CYS A 158 22.87 7.82 -3.30
N THR A 159 22.98 8.96 -3.97
CA THR A 159 24.07 9.91 -3.77
C THR A 159 24.00 10.64 -2.42
N GLY A 160 22.79 10.84 -1.91
CA GLY A 160 22.53 11.47 -0.61
C GLY A 160 22.71 10.50 0.56
N CYS A 161 22.05 9.35 0.53
CA CYS A 161 22.17 8.34 1.59
C CYS A 161 23.51 7.59 1.55
N LYS A 162 24.25 7.63 0.45
CA LYS A 162 25.52 6.92 0.24
C LYS A 162 25.38 5.41 0.49
N CYS A 163 24.34 4.81 -0.03
CA CYS A 163 24.08 3.38 0.06
C CYS A 163 23.34 2.84 -1.16
N VAL A 164 23.35 1.51 -1.29
CA VAL A 164 22.59 0.79 -2.31
C VAL A 164 21.11 0.78 -1.96
N LEU A 165 20.27 0.89 -2.98
CA LEU A 165 18.81 0.79 -2.90
C LEU A 165 18.32 -0.42 -3.70
N ALA A 166 17.26 -1.05 -3.23
CA ALA A 166 16.48 -1.97 -4.04
C ALA A 166 15.73 -1.23 -5.16
N ASN A 167 15.28 -1.95 -6.19
CA ASN A 167 14.56 -1.32 -7.30
C ASN A 167 13.27 -0.64 -6.83
N GLU A 168 12.62 -1.23 -5.84
CA GLU A 168 11.38 -0.76 -5.23
C GLU A 168 11.55 0.53 -4.41
N GLU A 169 12.78 0.86 -4.01
CA GLU A 169 13.11 2.07 -3.24
C GLU A 169 13.49 3.27 -4.13
N VAL A 170 13.39 3.11 -5.45
CA VAL A 170 13.66 4.16 -6.44
C VAL A 170 12.37 4.60 -7.10
N VAL A 171 12.00 5.87 -6.94
CA VAL A 171 10.79 6.45 -7.50
C VAL A 171 11.17 7.61 -8.41
N ASN A 172 10.83 7.52 -9.70
CA ASN A 172 11.15 8.56 -10.70
C ASN A 172 12.64 8.94 -10.73
N GLY A 173 13.55 7.97 -10.58
CA GLY A 173 14.99 8.19 -10.63
C GLY A 173 15.61 8.79 -9.36
N VAL A 174 14.82 8.99 -8.30
CA VAL A 174 15.29 9.51 -7.02
C VAL A 174 15.04 8.52 -5.88
N CYS A 175 15.80 8.66 -4.82
CA CYS A 175 15.64 7.87 -3.59
C CYS A 175 14.32 8.21 -2.90
N GLU A 176 13.48 7.21 -2.67
CA GLU A 176 12.20 7.36 -1.96
C GLU A 176 12.36 8.03 -0.58
N ARG A 177 13.51 7.80 0.08
CA ARG A 177 13.76 8.26 1.45
C ARG A 177 14.25 9.69 1.55
N CYS A 178 15.21 10.09 0.70
CA CYS A 178 15.86 11.39 0.82
C CYS A 178 15.66 12.31 -0.40
N GLY A 179 15.05 11.83 -1.46
CA GLY A 179 14.80 12.59 -2.69
C GLY A 179 16.05 12.86 -3.53
N SER A 180 17.23 12.35 -3.14
CA SER A 180 18.47 12.55 -3.89
C SER A 180 18.51 11.67 -5.15
N GLU A 181 19.26 12.13 -6.14
CA GLU A 181 19.52 11.40 -7.37
C GLU A 181 20.08 10.00 -7.11
N VAL A 182 19.60 9.05 -7.88
CA VAL A 182 20.07 7.66 -7.88
C VAL A 182 20.88 7.41 -9.13
N VAL A 183 22.11 6.93 -8.95
CA VAL A 183 23.01 6.56 -10.02
C VAL A 183 23.33 5.07 -9.98
N HIS A 184 23.92 4.53 -11.07
CA HIS A 184 24.37 3.14 -11.08
C HIS A 184 25.81 3.01 -10.59
N LYS A 185 26.06 2.04 -9.70
CA LYS A 185 27.41 1.62 -9.28
C LYS A 185 27.52 0.11 -9.29
N VAL A 186 28.69 -0.40 -9.63
CA VAL A 186 28.99 -1.83 -9.49
C VAL A 186 29.40 -2.10 -8.04
N LYS A 187 28.66 -2.95 -7.37
CA LYS A 187 28.90 -3.35 -5.96
C LYS A 187 28.63 -4.84 -5.77
N SER A 188 29.36 -5.43 -4.83
CA SER A 188 29.08 -6.79 -4.36
C SER A 188 27.94 -6.74 -3.33
N GLN A 189 26.81 -7.42 -3.62
CA GLN A 189 25.56 -7.33 -2.86
C GLN A 189 25.03 -8.70 -2.47
N TRP A 190 24.44 -8.79 -1.29
CA TRP A 190 23.54 -9.89 -0.96
C TRP A 190 22.22 -9.70 -1.67
N MET A 191 21.75 -10.77 -2.25
CA MET A 191 20.50 -10.85 -3.02
C MET A 191 19.60 -11.90 -2.40
N LEU A 192 18.30 -11.63 -2.33
CA LEU A 192 17.30 -12.65 -2.01
C LEU A 192 16.50 -13.00 -3.27
N LYS A 193 16.38 -14.30 -3.54
CA LYS A 193 15.80 -14.85 -4.77
C LYS A 193 14.26 -14.84 -4.71
N ILE A 194 13.69 -13.65 -4.57
CA ILE A 194 12.23 -13.46 -4.56
C ILE A 194 11.58 -13.93 -5.86
N THR A 195 12.32 -13.90 -6.98
CA THR A 195 11.85 -14.37 -8.28
C THR A 195 11.50 -15.86 -8.28
N ALA A 196 12.12 -16.66 -7.41
CA ALA A 196 11.77 -18.07 -7.23
C ALA A 196 10.34 -18.26 -6.67
N TYR A 197 9.76 -17.22 -6.11
CA TYR A 197 8.40 -17.20 -5.55
C TYR A 197 7.40 -16.40 -6.41
N ALA A 198 7.78 -15.93 -7.58
CA ALA A 198 6.96 -15.06 -8.42
C ALA A 198 5.56 -15.63 -8.69
N ASP A 199 5.47 -16.91 -9.11
CA ASP A 199 4.18 -17.58 -9.33
C ASP A 199 3.39 -17.72 -8.04
N LYS A 200 4.00 -18.21 -6.96
CA LYS A 200 3.35 -18.37 -5.66
C LYS A 200 2.83 -17.03 -5.11
N LEU A 201 3.52 -15.90 -5.43
CA LEU A 201 3.10 -14.56 -5.02
C LEU A 201 1.90 -14.06 -5.83
N ILE A 202 1.79 -14.41 -7.11
CA ILE A 202 0.62 -14.08 -7.94
C ILE A 202 -0.56 -14.98 -7.61
N ASP A 203 -0.35 -16.30 -7.69
CA ASP A 203 -1.42 -17.30 -7.55
C ASP A 203 -1.97 -17.32 -6.13
N GLY A 204 -1.14 -17.03 -5.13
CA GLY A 204 -1.56 -16.92 -3.73
C GLY A 204 -2.48 -15.72 -3.42
N LEU A 205 -2.66 -14.78 -4.34
CA LEU A 205 -3.64 -13.69 -4.18
C LEU A 205 -5.08 -14.17 -4.40
N ASP A 206 -5.25 -15.29 -5.10
CA ASP A 206 -6.57 -15.84 -5.35
C ASP A 206 -7.17 -16.41 -4.04
N GLY A 207 -8.37 -15.99 -3.72
CA GLY A 207 -9.06 -16.37 -2.47
C GLY A 207 -8.74 -15.50 -1.25
N LEU A 208 -7.90 -14.47 -1.37
CA LEU A 208 -7.67 -13.46 -0.34
C LEU A 208 -8.61 -12.26 -0.50
N ASP A 209 -9.08 -11.73 0.64
CA ASP A 209 -9.89 -10.50 0.68
C ASP A 209 -8.99 -9.24 0.69
N TYR A 210 -8.21 -9.09 -0.39
CA TYR A 210 -7.41 -7.89 -0.61
C TYR A 210 -8.19 -6.90 -1.47
N ILE A 211 -8.13 -5.61 -1.15
CA ILE A 211 -8.71 -4.58 -2.04
C ILE A 211 -8.05 -4.71 -3.43
N GLU A 212 -8.86 -4.54 -4.47
CA GLU A 212 -8.46 -4.77 -5.87
C GLU A 212 -7.20 -4.00 -6.27
N ARG A 213 -7.04 -2.77 -5.80
CA ARG A 213 -5.85 -1.96 -6.07
C ARG A 213 -4.56 -2.64 -5.61
N VAL A 214 -4.55 -3.25 -4.42
CA VAL A 214 -3.38 -3.95 -3.87
C VAL A 214 -3.05 -5.17 -4.72
N SER A 215 -4.04 -6.02 -5.00
CA SER A 215 -3.86 -7.23 -5.80
C SER A 215 -3.36 -6.90 -7.22
N THR A 216 -3.97 -5.90 -7.87
CA THR A 216 -3.61 -5.47 -9.22
C THR A 216 -2.19 -4.90 -9.26
N GLN A 217 -1.81 -4.04 -8.29
CA GLN A 217 -0.46 -3.48 -8.24
C GLN A 217 0.60 -4.56 -8.02
N GLN A 218 0.35 -5.56 -7.15
CA GLN A 218 1.28 -6.67 -6.96
C GLN A 218 1.43 -7.51 -8.23
N LYS A 219 0.31 -7.88 -8.86
CA LYS A 219 0.34 -8.64 -10.13
C LYS A 219 1.12 -7.89 -11.22
N ASN A 220 0.89 -6.59 -11.36
CA ASN A 220 1.57 -5.74 -12.34
C ASN A 220 3.08 -5.57 -12.04
N TRP A 221 3.45 -5.47 -10.75
CA TRP A 221 4.85 -5.36 -10.33
C TRP A 221 5.62 -6.65 -10.60
N ILE A 222 5.05 -7.79 -10.25
CA ILE A 222 5.62 -9.10 -10.55
C ILE A 222 5.66 -9.30 -12.06
N GLY A 223 4.62 -8.88 -12.77
CA GLY A 223 4.58 -8.77 -14.22
C GLY A 223 4.82 -10.10 -14.92
N ARG A 224 4.13 -11.17 -14.49
CA ARG A 224 4.15 -12.47 -15.18
C ARG A 224 3.65 -12.30 -16.61
N SER A 225 4.46 -12.70 -17.55
CA SER A 225 4.15 -12.67 -18.98
C SER A 225 4.45 -14.02 -19.62
N HIS A 226 3.58 -14.45 -20.51
CA HIS A 226 3.72 -15.66 -21.27
C HIS A 226 4.12 -15.32 -22.71
N GLY A 227 5.16 -15.94 -23.21
CA GLY A 227 5.71 -15.65 -24.53
C GLY A 227 6.67 -16.74 -24.99
N ALA A 228 7.64 -16.36 -25.79
CA ALA A 228 8.68 -17.27 -26.27
C ALA A 228 10.08 -16.65 -26.15
N GLU A 229 11.06 -17.48 -25.84
CA GLU A 229 12.45 -17.21 -26.17
C GLU A 229 12.68 -17.59 -27.63
N VAL A 230 13.28 -16.69 -28.39
CA VAL A 230 13.54 -16.88 -29.82
C VAL A 230 15.02 -16.68 -30.09
N ASN A 231 15.64 -17.64 -30.77
CA ASN A 231 17.05 -17.63 -31.08
C ASN A 231 17.26 -17.09 -32.50
N PHE A 232 17.83 -15.89 -32.59
CA PHE A 232 18.29 -15.29 -33.83
C PHE A 232 19.74 -15.66 -34.04
N GLY A 233 20.05 -16.30 -35.19
CA GLY A 233 21.44 -16.43 -35.59
C GLY A 233 22.05 -15.08 -35.95
N THR A 234 23.38 -15.00 -36.06
CA THR A 234 24.08 -13.82 -36.57
C THR A 234 25.04 -14.18 -37.68
N THR A 235 25.39 -13.22 -38.52
CA THR A 235 26.41 -13.41 -39.57
C THR A 235 27.79 -13.60 -38.97
N ALA A 236 28.01 -13.35 -37.71
CA ALA A 236 29.23 -13.67 -36.96
C ALA A 236 29.27 -15.11 -36.44
N GLY A 237 28.20 -15.88 -36.61
CA GLY A 237 28.10 -17.27 -36.15
C GLY A 237 27.61 -17.43 -34.73
N ASP A 238 27.28 -16.33 -34.03
CA ASP A 238 26.73 -16.33 -32.67
C ASP A 238 25.21 -16.42 -32.71
N THR A 239 24.60 -16.61 -31.54
CA THR A 239 23.15 -16.59 -31.32
C THR A 239 22.76 -15.47 -30.37
N LEU A 240 21.79 -14.65 -30.78
CA LEU A 240 21.08 -13.69 -29.93
C LEU A 240 19.75 -14.27 -29.54
N THR A 241 19.53 -14.52 -28.26
CA THR A 241 18.25 -14.95 -27.74
C THR A 241 17.45 -13.72 -27.32
N VAL A 242 16.20 -13.61 -27.81
CA VAL A 242 15.25 -12.56 -27.41
C VAL A 242 14.03 -13.18 -26.74
N TYR A 243 13.47 -12.48 -25.76
CA TYR A 243 12.16 -12.84 -25.20
C TYR A 243 11.09 -11.93 -25.79
N THR A 244 9.99 -12.52 -26.26
CA THR A 244 8.86 -11.77 -26.78
C THR A 244 7.52 -12.38 -26.38
N THR A 245 6.55 -11.54 -26.01
CA THR A 245 5.13 -11.94 -25.84
C THR A 245 4.37 -11.99 -27.17
N ARG A 246 5.03 -11.57 -28.25
CA ARG A 246 4.47 -11.42 -29.60
C ARG A 246 5.27 -12.24 -30.63
N CYS A 247 5.51 -13.50 -30.31
CA CYS A 247 6.17 -14.42 -31.27
C CYS A 247 5.38 -14.61 -32.59
N ASP A 248 4.06 -14.39 -32.57
CA ASP A 248 3.20 -14.34 -33.75
C ASP A 248 3.67 -13.30 -34.80
N THR A 249 4.34 -12.23 -34.37
CA THR A 249 4.76 -11.13 -35.26
C THR A 249 6.19 -11.27 -35.79
N LEU A 250 6.85 -12.43 -35.61
CA LEU A 250 8.25 -12.66 -36.01
C LEU A 250 8.54 -12.37 -37.50
N PHE A 251 7.60 -12.61 -38.38
CA PHE A 251 7.75 -12.29 -39.82
C PHE A 251 7.83 -10.78 -40.09
N GLY A 252 7.37 -9.94 -39.16
CA GLY A 252 7.45 -8.49 -39.19
C GLY A 252 8.67 -7.91 -38.48
N ALA A 253 9.53 -8.74 -37.92
CA ALA A 253 10.79 -8.30 -37.28
C ALA A 253 11.77 -7.87 -38.37
N THR A 254 12.06 -6.57 -38.45
CA THR A 254 12.88 -5.96 -39.50
C THR A 254 14.25 -5.47 -39.03
N TYR A 255 14.44 -5.43 -37.71
CA TYR A 255 15.74 -5.15 -37.09
C TYR A 255 15.77 -5.71 -35.65
N MET A 256 16.97 -5.74 -35.08
CA MET A 256 17.19 -6.09 -33.68
C MET A 256 17.84 -4.93 -32.94
N VAL A 257 17.58 -4.86 -31.64
CA VAL A 257 18.25 -3.91 -30.75
C VAL A 257 18.81 -4.65 -29.55
N VAL A 258 20.07 -4.38 -29.23
CA VAL A 258 20.71 -4.87 -28.02
C VAL A 258 21.09 -3.71 -27.11
N SER A 259 21.17 -3.98 -25.81
CA SER A 259 21.63 -2.96 -24.88
C SER A 259 23.07 -2.55 -25.16
N PRO A 260 23.45 -1.29 -24.95
CA PRO A 260 24.82 -0.85 -25.13
C PRO A 260 25.85 -1.67 -24.31
N GLU A 261 25.44 -2.19 -23.17
CA GLU A 261 26.25 -2.95 -22.21
C GLU A 261 26.22 -4.48 -22.49
N HIS A 262 25.54 -4.94 -23.52
CA HIS A 262 25.40 -6.37 -23.78
C HIS A 262 26.78 -7.03 -24.02
N ALA A 263 27.03 -8.17 -23.37
CA ALA A 263 28.33 -8.85 -23.41
C ALA A 263 28.80 -9.17 -24.84
N ILE A 264 27.85 -9.52 -25.72
CA ILE A 264 28.17 -9.88 -27.10
C ILE A 264 28.71 -8.67 -27.90
N VAL A 265 28.28 -7.46 -27.60
CA VAL A 265 28.80 -6.24 -28.26
C VAL A 265 30.27 -6.04 -27.92
N LYS A 266 30.64 -6.26 -26.65
CA LYS A 266 32.02 -6.21 -26.21
C LYS A 266 32.88 -7.27 -26.94
N GLU A 267 32.38 -8.49 -27.03
CA GLU A 267 33.06 -9.58 -27.71
C GLU A 267 33.28 -9.28 -29.21
N TRP A 268 32.28 -8.76 -29.91
CA TRP A 268 32.39 -8.39 -31.32
C TRP A 268 33.34 -7.20 -31.54
N LEU A 269 33.40 -6.25 -30.63
CA LEU A 269 34.41 -5.16 -30.64
C LEU A 269 35.82 -5.70 -30.46
N GLU A 270 36.03 -6.62 -29.51
CA GLU A 270 37.32 -7.25 -29.25
C GLU A 270 37.83 -8.11 -30.44
N LYS A 271 36.88 -8.79 -31.10
CA LYS A 271 37.15 -9.59 -32.31
C LYS A 271 37.30 -8.73 -33.58
N GLY A 272 37.10 -7.43 -33.53
CA GLY A 272 37.20 -6.54 -34.68
C GLY A 272 36.12 -6.73 -35.74
N LEU A 273 34.96 -7.31 -35.36
CA LEU A 273 33.85 -7.59 -36.29
C LEU A 273 32.99 -6.35 -36.59
N ILE A 274 33.04 -5.32 -35.73
CA ILE A 274 32.26 -4.09 -35.90
C ILE A 274 33.13 -3.05 -36.61
N LYS A 275 32.66 -2.63 -37.82
CA LYS A 275 33.39 -1.69 -38.69
C LYS A 275 33.40 -0.25 -38.17
N ASN A 276 32.35 0.16 -37.49
CA ASN A 276 32.18 1.51 -36.91
C ASN A 276 32.43 1.53 -35.39
N ALA A 277 33.42 0.82 -34.91
CA ALA A 277 33.73 0.61 -33.49
C ALA A 277 33.81 1.91 -32.66
N ASP A 278 34.35 3.01 -33.23
CA ASP A 278 34.48 4.28 -32.53
C ASP A 278 33.13 4.92 -32.24
N ALA A 279 32.17 4.86 -33.18
CA ALA A 279 30.80 5.34 -32.98
C ALA A 279 30.05 4.51 -31.92
N VAL A 280 30.26 3.18 -31.94
CA VAL A 280 29.66 2.28 -30.95
C VAL A 280 30.17 2.58 -29.54
N LYS A 281 31.49 2.74 -29.37
CA LYS A 281 32.12 3.07 -28.06
C LYS A 281 31.67 4.46 -27.55
N ALA A 282 31.58 5.44 -28.45
CA ALA A 282 31.07 6.78 -28.09
C ALA A 282 29.64 6.71 -27.56
N TYR A 283 28.77 5.94 -28.24
CA TYR A 283 27.38 5.76 -27.80
C TYR A 283 27.26 4.98 -26.47
N GLN A 284 28.11 3.94 -26.28
CA GLN A 284 28.19 3.23 -25.00
C GLN A 284 28.55 4.19 -23.84
N ALA A 285 29.52 5.07 -24.06
CA ALA A 285 29.91 6.06 -23.06
C ALA A 285 28.82 7.10 -22.76
N GLU A 286 28.02 7.48 -23.76
CA GLU A 286 26.86 8.35 -23.56
C GLU A 286 25.74 7.64 -22.79
N ALA A 287 25.39 6.42 -23.17
CA ALA A 287 24.35 5.64 -22.55
C ALA A 287 24.67 5.31 -21.07
N ALA A 288 25.95 5.06 -20.75
CA ALA A 288 26.40 4.80 -19.38
C ALA A 288 26.22 5.98 -18.40
N ARG A 289 26.00 7.19 -18.91
CA ARG A 289 25.73 8.38 -18.08
C ARG A 289 24.26 8.56 -17.74
N LYS A 290 23.36 7.80 -18.38
CA LYS A 290 21.90 7.89 -18.21
C LYS A 290 21.42 6.86 -17.21
N SER A 291 20.51 7.24 -16.32
CA SER A 291 19.82 6.30 -15.43
C SER A 291 18.83 5.40 -16.19
N ASP A 292 18.48 4.24 -15.63
CA ASP A 292 17.44 3.38 -16.22
C ASP A 292 16.10 4.10 -16.38
N PHE A 293 15.80 5.05 -15.48
CA PHE A 293 14.61 5.88 -15.59
C PHE A 293 14.65 6.77 -16.84
N GLU A 294 15.71 7.55 -17.03
CA GLU A 294 15.87 8.40 -18.22
C GLU A 294 15.89 7.57 -19.52
N ARG A 295 16.42 6.36 -19.47
CA ARG A 295 16.46 5.44 -20.61
C ARG A 295 15.08 4.85 -20.94
N SER A 296 14.22 4.67 -19.93
CA SER A 296 12.88 4.07 -20.09
C SER A 296 11.76 5.07 -20.43
N GLU A 297 12.00 6.38 -20.43
CA GLU A 297 10.98 7.39 -20.74
C GLU A 297 10.43 7.22 -22.17
N LEU A 298 9.10 7.03 -22.24
CA LEU A 298 8.39 6.77 -23.50
C LEU A 298 8.42 7.97 -24.47
N ASN A 299 8.46 9.18 -23.97
CA ASN A 299 8.39 10.42 -24.77
C ASN A 299 9.77 10.92 -25.24
N LYS A 300 10.82 10.18 -24.98
CA LYS A 300 12.18 10.54 -25.38
C LYS A 300 12.43 10.26 -26.86
N GLU A 301 13.20 11.16 -27.50
CA GLU A 301 13.72 10.90 -28.83
C GLU A 301 14.53 9.59 -28.89
N LYS A 302 14.19 8.70 -29.81
CA LYS A 302 14.87 7.40 -29.92
C LYS A 302 16.25 7.60 -30.56
N THR A 303 17.28 7.13 -29.88
CA THR A 303 18.68 7.18 -30.34
C THR A 303 19.25 5.78 -30.47
N GLY A 304 20.25 5.61 -31.29
CA GLY A 304 20.91 4.31 -31.46
C GLY A 304 22.03 4.37 -32.50
N VAL A 305 22.86 3.35 -32.50
CA VAL A 305 23.94 3.16 -33.46
C VAL A 305 23.87 1.75 -34.04
N GLN A 306 23.88 1.62 -35.35
CA GLN A 306 23.96 0.32 -36.05
C GLN A 306 25.30 -0.32 -35.82
N LEU A 307 25.33 -1.63 -35.59
CA LEU A 307 26.54 -2.44 -35.51
C LEU A 307 26.94 -2.86 -36.94
N GLU A 308 27.73 -2.04 -37.61
CA GLU A 308 28.14 -2.32 -38.98
C GLU A 308 29.11 -3.52 -39.06
N GLY A 309 28.76 -4.49 -39.86
CA GLY A 309 29.57 -5.72 -40.10
C GLY A 309 28.96 -7.00 -39.51
N VAL A 310 27.96 -6.86 -38.62
CA VAL A 310 27.20 -7.99 -38.06
C VAL A 310 25.72 -7.76 -38.26
N MET A 311 25.04 -8.80 -38.78
CA MET A 311 23.59 -8.81 -39.00
C MET A 311 22.95 -9.95 -38.20
N GLY A 312 21.72 -9.74 -37.74
CA GLY A 312 20.85 -10.78 -37.20
C GLY A 312 20.21 -11.58 -38.35
N ILE A 313 19.93 -12.85 -38.11
CA ILE A 313 19.22 -13.73 -39.06
C ILE A 313 17.88 -14.08 -38.45
N ASN A 314 16.80 -13.63 -39.08
CA ASN A 314 15.46 -13.91 -38.63
C ASN A 314 15.16 -15.41 -38.80
N PRO A 315 14.84 -16.14 -37.70
CA PRO A 315 14.71 -17.60 -37.76
C PRO A 315 13.56 -18.14 -38.63
N VAL A 316 12.54 -17.33 -38.93
CA VAL A 316 11.33 -17.76 -39.66
C VAL A 316 11.45 -17.63 -41.20
N ASN A 317 12.38 -16.78 -41.68
CA ASN A 317 12.50 -16.50 -43.12
C ASN A 317 13.93 -16.36 -43.60
N ASP A 318 14.93 -16.62 -42.72
CA ASP A 318 16.38 -16.53 -42.96
C ASP A 318 16.87 -15.19 -43.54
N LYS A 319 16.08 -14.11 -43.34
CA LYS A 319 16.49 -12.77 -43.80
C LYS A 319 17.50 -12.17 -42.82
N GLU A 320 18.52 -11.56 -43.36
CA GLU A 320 19.44 -10.72 -42.60
C GLU A 320 18.79 -9.40 -42.27
N ILE A 321 18.86 -9.05 -40.98
CA ILE A 321 18.29 -7.81 -40.42
C ILE A 321 19.36 -7.06 -39.63
N PRO A 322 19.40 -5.70 -39.69
CA PRO A 322 20.41 -4.94 -38.98
C PRO A 322 20.26 -5.06 -37.46
N ILE A 323 21.38 -4.98 -36.76
CA ILE A 323 21.44 -4.93 -35.29
C ILE A 323 21.89 -3.54 -34.87
N PHE A 324 21.18 -2.95 -33.91
CA PHE A 324 21.49 -1.65 -33.32
C PHE A 324 21.82 -1.82 -31.84
N ILE A 325 22.62 -0.92 -31.28
CA ILE A 325 22.60 -0.62 -29.87
C ILE A 325 21.72 0.59 -29.62
N SER A 326 20.93 0.54 -28.58
CA SER A 326 20.12 1.69 -28.14
C SER A 326 19.91 1.69 -26.65
N ASP A 327 19.84 2.89 -26.09
CA ASP A 327 19.71 3.11 -24.64
C ASP A 327 18.32 2.74 -24.07
N TYR A 328 17.30 2.58 -24.91
CA TYR A 328 15.99 2.11 -24.45
C TYR A 328 15.91 0.59 -24.17
N VAL A 329 16.93 -0.18 -24.57
CA VAL A 329 17.06 -1.60 -24.22
C VAL A 329 18.03 -1.72 -23.04
N LEU A 330 17.53 -2.31 -21.95
CA LEU A 330 18.28 -2.45 -20.71
C LEU A 330 18.91 -3.85 -20.63
N ALA A 331 20.21 -3.93 -20.31
CA ALA A 331 20.89 -5.21 -20.08
C ALA A 331 20.34 -5.99 -18.90
N THR A 332 19.66 -5.28 -17.98
CA THR A 332 19.07 -5.84 -16.76
C THR A 332 17.65 -6.39 -16.97
N TYR A 333 17.06 -6.22 -18.14
CA TYR A 333 15.71 -6.69 -18.46
C TYR A 333 15.71 -7.73 -19.57
N GLY A 334 15.12 -8.90 -19.31
CA GLY A 334 15.08 -10.01 -20.25
C GLY A 334 16.47 -10.51 -20.60
N THR A 335 16.74 -10.65 -21.90
CA THR A 335 18.03 -11.08 -22.44
C THR A 335 18.97 -9.91 -22.78
N GLY A 336 18.54 -8.68 -22.57
CA GLY A 336 19.28 -7.49 -23.04
C GLY A 336 19.24 -7.29 -24.56
N ALA A 337 18.43 -8.06 -25.27
CA ALA A 337 18.21 -8.01 -26.71
C ALA A 337 16.72 -8.08 -27.03
N ILE A 338 16.27 -7.35 -28.03
CA ILE A 338 14.87 -7.39 -28.51
C ILE A 338 14.85 -7.56 -30.04
N MET A 339 13.81 -8.19 -30.53
CA MET A 339 13.38 -8.05 -31.92
C MET A 339 12.46 -6.83 -32.04
N ALA A 340 12.53 -6.11 -33.11
CA ALA A 340 11.71 -4.94 -33.36
C ALA A 340 10.70 -5.19 -34.49
N VAL A 341 9.42 -4.89 -34.21
CA VAL A 341 8.30 -5.03 -35.14
C VAL A 341 7.63 -3.67 -35.35
N PRO A 342 8.17 -2.84 -36.23
CA PRO A 342 7.74 -1.44 -36.38
C PRO A 342 6.27 -1.25 -36.75
N ALA A 343 5.67 -2.21 -37.45
CA ALA A 343 4.25 -2.14 -37.81
C ALA A 343 3.31 -2.15 -36.59
N HIS A 344 3.73 -2.75 -35.47
CA HIS A 344 2.85 -3.07 -34.33
C HIS A 344 3.35 -2.63 -32.95
N ASP A 345 4.46 -1.88 -32.89
CA ASP A 345 4.97 -1.23 -31.68
C ASP A 345 5.34 0.23 -31.98
N THR A 346 4.84 1.16 -31.18
CA THR A 346 5.06 2.60 -31.41
C THR A 346 6.53 2.98 -31.30
N ARG A 347 7.26 2.40 -30.34
CA ARG A 347 8.69 2.70 -30.15
C ARG A 347 9.52 2.20 -31.32
N ASP A 348 9.20 0.99 -31.79
CA ASP A 348 9.86 0.39 -32.93
C ASP A 348 9.54 1.15 -34.22
N TRP A 349 8.31 1.66 -34.36
CA TRP A 349 7.89 2.46 -35.50
C TRP A 349 8.65 3.79 -35.55
N GLU A 350 8.71 4.52 -34.42
CA GLU A 350 9.46 5.78 -34.32
C GLU A 350 10.93 5.60 -34.66
N PHE A 351 11.55 4.54 -34.15
CA PHE A 351 12.93 4.18 -34.45
C PHE A 351 13.10 3.83 -35.94
N ALA A 352 12.23 3.00 -36.49
CA ALA A 352 12.28 2.61 -37.89
C ALA A 352 12.12 3.81 -38.85
N LYS A 353 11.21 4.74 -38.54
CA LYS A 353 11.05 5.99 -39.31
C LYS A 353 12.31 6.85 -39.27
N LYS A 354 12.94 6.99 -38.10
CA LYS A 354 14.17 7.77 -37.93
C LYS A 354 15.34 7.18 -38.72
N PHE A 355 15.50 5.85 -38.71
CA PHE A 355 16.62 5.17 -39.36
C PHE A 355 16.30 4.62 -40.75
N GLY A 356 15.13 4.89 -41.28
CA GLY A 356 14.73 4.47 -42.64
C GLY A 356 14.61 2.94 -42.80
N LEU A 357 14.18 2.24 -41.72
CA LEU A 357 14.05 0.78 -41.72
C LEU A 357 12.68 0.32 -42.27
N PRO A 358 12.59 -0.89 -42.83
CA PRO A 358 11.33 -1.44 -43.34
C PRO A 358 10.29 -1.62 -42.25
N ILE A 359 9.02 -1.32 -42.60
CA ILE A 359 7.84 -1.52 -41.77
C ILE A 359 6.91 -2.50 -42.48
N ILE A 360 6.71 -3.68 -41.91
CA ILE A 360 5.93 -4.77 -42.52
C ILE A 360 4.73 -5.10 -41.64
N GLU A 361 3.53 -4.89 -42.17
CA GLU A 361 2.29 -5.30 -41.49
C GLU A 361 2.19 -6.82 -41.45
N VAL A 362 2.00 -7.36 -40.25
CA VAL A 362 1.85 -8.83 -40.06
C VAL A 362 0.57 -9.18 -39.26
N VAL A 363 -0.11 -8.21 -38.70
CA VAL A 363 -1.44 -8.40 -38.08
C VAL A 363 -2.40 -7.38 -38.67
N LYS A 364 -3.51 -7.89 -39.23
CA LYS A 364 -4.62 -7.08 -39.73
C LYS A 364 -5.74 -7.08 -38.73
N GLY A 365 -6.03 -5.91 -38.15
CA GLY A 365 -7.13 -5.73 -37.19
C GLY A 365 -8.47 -5.45 -37.87
N ASN A 366 -9.46 -5.11 -37.04
CA ASN A 366 -10.81 -4.76 -37.52
C ASN A 366 -10.90 -3.32 -38.06
N THR A 367 -9.91 -2.49 -37.80
CA THR A 367 -9.81 -1.09 -38.29
C THR A 367 -8.69 -0.98 -39.32
N PRO A 368 -8.81 -0.12 -40.36
CA PRO A 368 -7.73 0.12 -41.30
C PRO A 368 -6.49 0.68 -40.59
N SER A 369 -5.30 0.18 -40.97
CA SER A 369 -4.00 0.69 -40.56
C SER A 369 -3.48 1.74 -41.53
N ASN A 370 -2.79 2.78 -41.03
CA ASN A 370 -1.98 3.69 -41.81
C ASN A 370 -0.56 3.76 -41.28
N LEU A 371 0.28 2.81 -41.72
CA LEU A 371 1.65 2.66 -41.23
C LEU A 371 2.58 3.80 -41.64
N ASP A 372 2.16 4.68 -42.54
CA ASP A 372 2.92 5.88 -42.85
C ASP A 372 2.84 6.95 -41.75
N GLU A 373 1.74 6.97 -41.01
CA GLU A 373 1.47 7.95 -39.96
C GLU A 373 1.74 7.43 -38.56
N ALA A 374 1.43 6.14 -38.29
CA ALA A 374 1.62 5.53 -36.96
C ALA A 374 1.69 4.00 -37.00
N ALA A 375 2.24 3.38 -35.94
CA ALA A 375 2.13 1.95 -35.73
C ALA A 375 0.66 1.54 -35.50
N PHE A 376 0.28 0.37 -36.01
CA PHE A 376 -0.99 -0.25 -35.72
C PHE A 376 -0.87 -1.14 -34.47
N THR A 377 -1.27 -0.62 -33.32
CA THR A 377 -1.06 -1.25 -32.01
C THR A 377 -2.28 -2.01 -31.47
N ASP A 378 -3.45 -1.90 -32.10
CA ASP A 378 -4.66 -2.68 -31.74
C ASP A 378 -4.59 -4.09 -32.33
N VAL A 379 -3.67 -4.88 -31.83
CA VAL A 379 -3.31 -6.23 -32.33
C VAL A 379 -3.54 -7.33 -31.29
N ALA A 380 -4.33 -7.07 -30.25
CA ALA A 380 -4.74 -8.10 -29.28
C ALA A 380 -5.64 -9.16 -29.97
N THR A 381 -6.48 -8.71 -30.89
CA THR A 381 -7.30 -9.55 -31.77
C THR A 381 -7.00 -9.16 -33.22
N GLY A 382 -7.09 -10.10 -34.14
CA GLY A 382 -6.82 -9.85 -35.55
C GLY A 382 -6.39 -11.11 -36.26
N THR A 383 -6.07 -10.96 -37.55
CA THR A 383 -5.67 -12.07 -38.43
C THR A 383 -4.27 -11.82 -38.96
N LEU A 384 -3.43 -12.83 -38.92
CA LEU A 384 -2.07 -12.75 -39.43
C LEU A 384 -2.07 -12.61 -40.96
N VAL A 385 -1.20 -11.74 -41.46
CA VAL A 385 -0.92 -11.51 -42.89
C VAL A 385 0.58 -11.40 -43.10
N ASN A 386 1.08 -11.61 -44.28
CA ASN A 386 2.51 -11.56 -44.62
C ASN A 386 3.40 -12.43 -43.69
N SER A 387 2.85 -13.48 -43.13
CA SER A 387 3.43 -14.31 -42.04
C SER A 387 3.54 -15.79 -42.43
N GLY A 388 3.57 -16.09 -43.71
CA GLY A 388 3.82 -17.46 -44.23
C GLY A 388 2.85 -18.49 -43.68
N PHE A 389 3.35 -19.49 -42.96
CA PHE A 389 2.54 -20.56 -42.38
C PHE A 389 1.53 -20.10 -41.30
N LEU A 390 1.57 -18.84 -40.86
CA LEU A 390 0.62 -18.25 -39.91
C LEU A 390 -0.50 -17.47 -40.60
N ASP A 391 -0.41 -17.21 -41.93
CA ASP A 391 -1.38 -16.39 -42.63
C ASP A 391 -2.80 -16.93 -42.44
N GLY A 392 -3.75 -16.03 -42.17
CA GLY A 392 -5.14 -16.35 -41.93
C GLY A 392 -5.49 -16.84 -40.54
N LEU A 393 -4.51 -17.08 -39.66
CA LEU A 393 -4.77 -17.49 -38.28
C LEU A 393 -5.11 -16.28 -37.40
N SER A 394 -5.89 -16.53 -36.33
CA SER A 394 -6.05 -15.58 -35.26
C SER A 394 -4.73 -15.35 -34.54
N VAL A 395 -4.56 -14.18 -33.89
CA VAL A 395 -3.36 -13.89 -33.08
C VAL A 395 -3.12 -14.98 -32.03
N THR A 396 -4.16 -15.48 -31.37
CA THR A 396 -4.06 -16.54 -30.36
C THR A 396 -3.55 -17.85 -30.94
N ASP A 397 -4.11 -18.31 -32.07
CA ASP A 397 -3.71 -19.55 -32.74
C ASP A 397 -2.32 -19.41 -33.34
N ALA A 398 -1.99 -18.23 -33.88
CA ALA A 398 -0.68 -17.94 -34.42
C ALA A 398 0.43 -17.99 -33.36
N LYS A 399 0.21 -17.46 -32.18
CA LYS A 399 1.17 -17.57 -31.05
C LYS A 399 1.45 -19.03 -30.71
N LYS A 400 0.40 -19.83 -30.55
CA LYS A 400 0.53 -21.26 -30.23
C LYS A 400 1.30 -21.98 -31.33
N LYS A 401 0.91 -21.80 -32.59
CA LYS A 401 1.55 -22.44 -33.73
C LYS A 401 2.99 -21.99 -33.92
N MET A 402 3.31 -20.73 -33.62
CA MET A 402 4.69 -20.23 -33.68
C MET A 402 5.56 -20.88 -32.60
N ILE A 403 5.07 -21.01 -31.38
CA ILE A 403 5.80 -21.67 -30.29
C ILE A 403 6.10 -23.13 -30.68
N GLU A 404 5.07 -23.86 -31.14
CA GLU A 404 5.24 -25.25 -31.64
C GLU A 404 6.30 -25.35 -32.75
N TRP A 405 6.29 -24.39 -33.68
CA TRP A 405 7.28 -24.34 -34.77
C TRP A 405 8.69 -24.02 -34.26
N LEU A 406 8.84 -23.06 -33.34
CA LEU A 406 10.12 -22.69 -32.73
C LEU A 406 10.77 -23.89 -32.01
N GLU A 407 10.00 -24.61 -31.22
CA GLU A 407 10.47 -25.80 -30.51
C GLU A 407 10.83 -26.95 -31.47
N ALA A 408 9.97 -27.23 -32.45
CA ALA A 408 10.23 -28.29 -33.46
C ALA A 408 11.48 -28.04 -34.30
N ASN A 409 11.85 -26.77 -34.53
CA ASN A 409 13.03 -26.40 -35.33
C ASN A 409 14.25 -26.02 -34.47
N GLY A 410 14.18 -26.12 -33.13
CA GLY A 410 15.28 -25.75 -32.23
C GLY A 410 15.63 -24.25 -32.29
N LYS A 411 14.68 -23.43 -32.71
CA LYS A 411 14.82 -21.97 -32.86
C LYS A 411 14.30 -21.16 -31.68
N GLY A 412 13.75 -21.83 -30.68
CA GLY A 412 13.21 -21.16 -29.47
C GLY A 412 12.39 -22.13 -28.63
N GLN A 413 11.75 -21.59 -27.59
CA GLN A 413 10.93 -22.38 -26.67
C GLN A 413 9.85 -21.50 -26.02
N ASP A 414 8.82 -22.15 -25.50
CA ASP A 414 7.84 -21.50 -24.62
C ASP A 414 8.52 -20.98 -23.36
N LYS A 415 8.09 -19.80 -22.92
CA LYS A 415 8.71 -19.16 -21.75
C LYS A 415 7.75 -18.26 -20.98
N VAL A 416 7.70 -18.47 -19.68
CA VAL A 416 7.13 -17.50 -18.75
C VAL A 416 8.27 -16.61 -18.26
N ASN A 417 8.06 -15.30 -18.27
CA ASN A 417 9.00 -14.31 -17.79
C ASN A 417 8.34 -13.36 -16.79
N TYR A 418 9.13 -12.70 -15.96
CA TYR A 418 8.68 -11.79 -14.91
C TYR A 418 9.41 -10.47 -15.00
N LYS A 419 8.71 -9.37 -14.67
CA LYS A 419 9.35 -8.05 -14.48
C LYS A 419 10.08 -7.99 -13.15
N LEU A 420 9.58 -8.73 -12.14
CA LEU A 420 10.19 -8.83 -10.82
C LEU A 420 11.64 -9.27 -10.92
N ARG A 421 12.50 -8.62 -10.15
CA ARG A 421 13.92 -8.97 -10.01
C ARG A 421 14.20 -9.44 -8.59
N ASP A 422 15.33 -10.14 -8.41
CA ASP A 422 15.76 -10.53 -7.09
C ASP A 422 15.99 -9.31 -6.20
N TRP A 423 15.66 -9.45 -4.93
CA TRP A 423 15.70 -8.37 -3.96
C TRP A 423 17.14 -8.04 -3.58
N VAL A 424 17.59 -6.82 -3.87
CA VAL A 424 18.88 -6.26 -3.44
C VAL A 424 18.85 -6.02 -1.94
N PHE A 425 19.50 -6.87 -1.17
CA PHE A 425 19.21 -7.01 0.25
C PHE A 425 20.21 -6.30 1.17
N SER A 426 21.51 -6.23 0.84
CA SER A 426 22.49 -5.61 1.76
C SER A 426 22.58 -4.09 1.64
N ARG A 427 22.94 -3.44 2.76
CA ARG A 427 23.09 -1.98 2.89
C ARG A 427 24.45 -1.65 3.53
N GLN A 428 25.13 -0.63 3.02
CA GLN A 428 26.42 -0.15 3.50
C GLN A 428 26.20 0.89 4.60
N ARG A 429 25.49 0.45 5.65
CA ARG A 429 25.08 1.31 6.79
C ARG A 429 25.27 0.57 8.10
N TYR A 430 25.39 1.34 9.18
CA TYR A 430 25.57 0.78 10.52
C TYR A 430 24.25 0.34 11.18
N TRP A 431 23.20 1.18 11.10
CA TRP A 431 21.97 0.97 11.84
C TRP A 431 21.02 0.03 11.10
N GLY A 432 21.31 -1.24 11.21
CA GLY A 432 20.56 -2.35 10.61
C GLY A 432 20.99 -3.68 11.23
N GLU A 433 20.24 -4.75 10.99
CA GLU A 433 20.58 -6.09 11.46
C GLU A 433 21.88 -6.55 10.81
N PRO A 434 22.90 -6.99 11.59
CA PRO A 434 24.10 -7.56 11.02
C PRO A 434 23.80 -8.85 10.24
N ILE A 435 24.39 -8.99 9.06
CA ILE A 435 24.28 -10.20 8.26
C ILE A 435 25.18 -11.29 8.86
N PRO A 436 24.64 -12.45 9.29
CA PRO A 436 25.38 -13.44 10.05
C PRO A 436 26.25 -14.34 9.16
N MET A 437 27.14 -13.71 8.34
CA MET A 437 28.02 -14.37 7.39
C MET A 437 29.48 -13.95 7.61
N VAL A 438 30.39 -14.84 7.32
CA VAL A 438 31.83 -14.57 7.35
C VAL A 438 32.48 -14.99 6.04
N LYS A 439 33.49 -14.25 5.60
CA LYS A 439 34.29 -14.54 4.40
C LYS A 439 35.63 -15.13 4.85
N CYS A 440 35.89 -16.34 4.39
CA CYS A 440 37.17 -17.04 4.56
C CYS A 440 37.87 -17.17 3.20
N GLU A 441 39.15 -16.89 3.12
CA GLU A 441 39.90 -17.03 1.86
C GLU A 441 39.89 -18.46 1.32
N LYS A 442 39.90 -19.45 2.20
CA LYS A 442 39.90 -20.86 1.84
C LYS A 442 38.51 -21.40 1.55
N CYS A 443 37.49 -21.04 2.35
CA CYS A 443 36.17 -21.64 2.32
C CYS A 443 35.12 -20.76 1.60
N GLY A 444 35.46 -19.51 1.23
CA GLY A 444 34.49 -18.54 0.71
C GLY A 444 33.53 -18.01 1.80
N TRP A 445 32.33 -17.64 1.40
CA TRP A 445 31.28 -17.18 2.34
C TRP A 445 30.73 -18.35 3.15
N GLN A 446 30.76 -18.23 4.48
CA GLN A 446 30.28 -19.22 5.43
C GLN A 446 29.25 -18.63 6.38
N PRO A 447 28.13 -19.35 6.64
CA PRO A 447 27.15 -18.90 7.62
C PRO A 447 27.70 -19.08 9.04
N LEU A 448 27.32 -18.16 9.94
CA LEU A 448 27.58 -18.37 11.36
C LEU A 448 26.73 -19.55 11.89
N PRO A 449 27.19 -20.28 12.90
CA PRO A 449 26.37 -21.27 13.58
C PRO A 449 25.12 -20.63 14.19
N GLU A 450 23.95 -21.26 14.07
CA GLU A 450 22.70 -20.74 14.66
C GLU A 450 22.81 -20.52 16.17
N SER A 451 23.60 -21.36 16.85
CA SER A 451 23.86 -21.25 18.30
C SER A 451 24.65 -20.00 18.72
N SER A 452 25.26 -19.30 17.74
CA SER A 452 26.01 -18.06 17.99
C SER A 452 25.16 -16.80 17.79
N LEU A 453 23.91 -16.95 17.39
CA LEU A 453 22.99 -15.82 17.24
C LEU A 453 22.46 -15.36 18.60
N PRO A 454 22.23 -14.05 18.78
CA PRO A 454 22.37 -12.98 17.80
C PRO A 454 23.82 -12.53 17.58
N LEU A 455 24.18 -12.23 16.33
CA LEU A 455 25.36 -11.42 16.03
C LEU A 455 25.00 -9.97 16.30
N THR A 456 25.52 -9.40 17.38
CA THR A 456 25.17 -8.03 17.79
C THR A 456 26.01 -6.96 17.08
N LEU A 457 25.41 -5.77 16.87
CA LEU A 457 26.14 -4.61 16.45
C LEU A 457 27.16 -4.18 17.50
N PRO A 458 28.40 -3.81 17.11
CA PRO A 458 29.34 -3.19 18.03
C PRO A 458 28.87 -1.78 18.40
N ASP A 459 29.15 -1.35 19.64
CA ASP A 459 28.93 0.04 20.04
C ASP A 459 30.06 0.91 19.44
N ILE A 460 29.73 1.73 18.44
CA ILE A 460 30.67 2.56 17.70
C ILE A 460 30.22 4.02 17.72
N THR A 461 31.20 4.92 17.76
CA THR A 461 30.97 6.37 17.72
C THR A 461 31.07 6.95 16.31
N ASP A 462 31.83 6.30 15.42
CA ASP A 462 32.00 6.68 14.02
C ASP A 462 31.17 5.74 13.13
N PHE A 463 29.95 6.14 12.86
CA PHE A 463 28.98 5.38 12.02
C PHE A 463 28.64 6.10 10.70
N GLU A 464 29.42 7.10 10.29
CA GLU A 464 29.24 7.74 8.99
C GLU A 464 29.76 6.83 7.86
N PRO A 465 29.04 6.71 6.72
CA PRO A 465 29.53 5.98 5.55
C PRO A 465 30.84 6.56 5.03
N GLY A 466 31.74 5.69 4.57
CA GLY A 466 32.98 6.12 3.91
C GLY A 466 32.72 6.94 2.64
N PRO A 467 33.72 7.69 2.13
CA PRO A 467 33.58 8.49 0.91
C PRO A 467 33.11 7.68 -0.30
N ASP A 468 33.60 6.44 -0.44
CA ASP A 468 33.27 5.51 -1.51
C ASP A 468 32.01 4.66 -1.21
N GLY A 469 31.31 4.96 -0.09
CA GLY A 469 30.16 4.21 0.39
C GLY A 469 30.57 2.85 0.96
N GLU A 470 31.73 2.76 1.60
CA GLU A 470 32.06 1.62 2.44
C GLU A 470 31.29 1.65 3.74
N SER A 471 30.85 0.46 4.20
CA SER A 471 30.14 0.35 5.47
C SER A 471 30.98 0.87 6.64
N PRO A 472 30.39 1.62 7.56
CA PRO A 472 31.11 2.05 8.78
C PRO A 472 31.69 0.88 9.57
N LEU A 473 31.03 -0.26 9.60
CA LEU A 473 31.51 -1.46 10.28
C LEU A 473 32.86 -1.96 9.77
N ALA A 474 33.17 -1.74 8.49
CA ALA A 474 34.43 -2.17 7.88
C ALA A 474 35.67 -1.54 8.55
N ARG A 475 35.53 -0.37 9.16
CA ARG A 475 36.59 0.32 9.88
C ARG A 475 36.89 -0.24 11.29
N HIS A 476 35.96 -1.05 11.81
CA HIS A 476 36.08 -1.62 13.17
C HIS A 476 36.73 -3.02 13.11
N THR A 477 38.03 -3.05 12.88
CA THR A 477 38.83 -4.26 12.61
C THR A 477 38.70 -5.33 13.70
N ASP A 478 38.51 -4.95 14.98
CA ASP A 478 38.36 -5.88 16.08
C ASP A 478 37.02 -6.65 16.00
N TRP A 479 35.94 -5.98 15.53
CA TRP A 479 34.68 -6.65 15.28
C TRP A 479 34.69 -7.43 13.97
N VAL A 480 35.35 -6.91 12.93
CA VAL A 480 35.41 -7.53 11.59
C VAL A 480 36.16 -8.84 11.61
N LYS A 481 37.35 -8.89 12.28
CA LYS A 481 38.21 -10.09 12.33
C LYS A 481 37.55 -11.18 13.18
N THR A 482 37.53 -12.38 12.63
CA THR A 482 36.93 -13.57 13.30
C THR A 482 37.58 -14.84 12.80
N THR A 483 37.07 -15.98 13.23
CA THR A 483 37.48 -17.31 12.76
C THR A 483 36.40 -17.92 11.88
N CYS A 484 36.82 -18.65 10.86
CA CYS A 484 35.93 -19.37 9.97
C CYS A 484 35.26 -20.54 10.71
N PRO A 485 33.93 -20.63 10.76
CA PRO A 485 33.26 -21.75 11.42
C PRO A 485 33.44 -23.10 10.73
N CYS A 486 33.89 -23.08 9.46
CA CYS A 486 34.13 -24.31 8.69
C CYS A 486 35.53 -24.88 8.91
N CYS A 487 36.60 -24.06 8.80
CA CYS A 487 37.96 -24.57 8.85
C CYS A 487 38.77 -24.03 10.05
N GLY A 488 38.25 -23.19 10.91
CA GLY A 488 38.94 -22.57 12.04
C GLY A 488 40.00 -21.54 11.68
N GLY A 489 40.24 -21.28 10.39
CA GLY A 489 41.20 -20.28 9.92
C GLY A 489 40.69 -18.84 10.04
N PRO A 490 41.55 -17.84 9.72
CA PRO A 490 41.16 -16.44 9.73
C PRO A 490 39.98 -16.18 8.79
N ALA A 491 39.06 -15.33 9.23
CA ALA A 491 37.91 -14.90 8.44
C ALA A 491 37.51 -13.45 8.80
N THR A 492 36.69 -12.85 7.97
CA THR A 492 36.14 -11.50 8.19
C THR A 492 34.63 -11.56 8.20
N ARG A 493 33.99 -10.89 9.16
CA ARG A 493 32.53 -10.73 9.19
C ARG A 493 32.08 -9.88 8.00
N GLU A 494 30.87 -10.15 7.53
CA GLU A 494 30.18 -9.25 6.63
C GLU A 494 29.96 -7.90 7.31
N THR A 495 30.24 -6.82 6.61
CA THR A 495 30.14 -5.45 7.13
C THR A 495 28.92 -4.70 6.64
N ASP A 496 28.23 -5.21 5.63
CA ASP A 496 26.93 -4.73 5.22
C ASP A 496 25.87 -5.18 6.25
N THR A 497 24.80 -4.40 6.40
CA THR A 497 23.65 -4.74 7.22
C THR A 497 22.43 -5.07 6.35
N MET A 498 21.43 -5.69 6.94
CA MET A 498 20.15 -5.93 6.29
C MET A 498 19.37 -4.60 6.13
N PRO A 499 18.45 -4.49 5.16
CA PRO A 499 17.56 -3.34 5.06
C PRO A 499 16.53 -3.37 6.19
N GLN A 500 15.92 -2.23 6.53
CA GLN A 500 14.82 -2.16 7.51
C GLN A 500 13.67 -3.14 7.18
N TRP A 501 13.46 -3.42 5.89
CA TRP A 501 12.43 -4.35 5.41
C TRP A 501 12.64 -5.81 5.88
N ALA A 502 13.83 -6.17 6.31
CA ALA A 502 14.11 -7.49 6.85
C ALA A 502 13.36 -7.71 8.17
N GLY A 503 13.54 -6.81 9.13
CA GLY A 503 12.83 -6.85 10.42
C GLY A 503 11.31 -6.78 10.25
N SER A 504 10.82 -5.93 9.34
CA SER A 504 9.38 -5.78 9.10
C SER A 504 8.75 -6.94 8.31
N SER A 505 9.54 -7.83 7.70
CA SER A 505 9.00 -8.93 6.90
C SER A 505 8.39 -10.09 7.71
N TRP A 506 8.53 -10.11 9.03
CA TRP A 506 8.05 -11.22 9.85
C TRP A 506 7.48 -10.80 11.23
N TYR A 507 7.41 -9.50 11.54
CA TYR A 507 7.02 -8.96 12.85
C TYR A 507 5.65 -9.45 13.33
N PHE A 508 4.71 -9.65 12.42
CA PHE A 508 3.38 -10.18 12.71
C PHE A 508 3.41 -11.60 13.31
N LEU A 509 4.44 -12.37 13.01
CA LEU A 509 4.66 -13.69 13.64
C LEU A 509 5.21 -13.53 15.06
N ARG A 510 6.13 -12.59 15.27
CA ARG A 510 6.70 -12.32 16.60
C ARG A 510 5.66 -11.85 17.60
N TYR A 511 4.70 -11.05 17.18
CA TYR A 511 3.58 -10.63 18.01
C TYR A 511 2.75 -11.78 18.58
N MET A 512 2.72 -12.92 17.92
CA MET A 512 1.97 -14.09 18.39
C MET A 512 2.55 -14.67 19.67
N ASP A 513 3.89 -14.59 19.83
CA ASP A 513 4.61 -14.99 21.05
C ASP A 513 5.95 -14.24 21.15
N PRO A 514 5.95 -12.98 21.60
CA PRO A 514 7.15 -12.13 21.58
C PRO A 514 8.22 -12.58 22.57
N HIS A 515 7.89 -13.40 23.55
CA HIS A 515 8.79 -13.86 24.61
C HIS A 515 9.38 -15.26 24.36
N CYS A 516 9.02 -15.91 23.24
CA CYS A 516 9.60 -17.19 22.86
C CYS A 516 11.10 -17.06 22.62
N LYS A 517 11.90 -17.89 23.30
CA LYS A 517 13.37 -17.85 23.21
C LYS A 517 13.94 -18.84 22.21
N ASP A 518 13.21 -19.90 21.91
CA ASP A 518 13.68 -21.07 21.17
C ASP A 518 13.21 -21.08 19.70
N ALA A 519 12.28 -20.18 19.34
CA ALA A 519 11.73 -20.05 18.00
C ALA A 519 11.27 -18.61 17.72
N ILE A 520 10.90 -18.32 16.47
CA ILE A 520 10.31 -17.02 16.08
C ILE A 520 9.04 -16.71 16.89
N ALA A 521 8.27 -17.75 17.22
CA ALA A 521 7.13 -17.81 18.11
C ALA A 521 6.88 -19.31 18.42
N SER A 522 6.16 -19.62 19.49
CA SER A 522 5.81 -21.01 19.80
C SER A 522 4.88 -21.60 18.73
N LYS A 523 5.00 -22.90 18.50
CA LYS A 523 4.17 -23.59 17.50
C LYS A 523 2.68 -23.44 17.80
N GLU A 524 2.29 -23.52 19.06
CA GLU A 524 0.90 -23.36 19.50
C GLU A 524 0.37 -21.95 19.15
N ALA A 525 1.17 -20.90 19.41
CA ALA A 525 0.79 -19.53 19.08
C ALA A 525 0.67 -19.31 17.57
N LEU A 526 1.61 -19.87 16.79
CA LEU A 526 1.56 -19.81 15.33
C LEU A 526 0.32 -20.52 14.77
N GLU A 527 -0.01 -21.71 15.28
CA GLU A 527 -1.19 -22.48 14.86
C GLU A 527 -2.50 -21.79 15.26
N TYR A 528 -2.55 -21.14 16.42
CA TYR A 528 -3.75 -20.47 16.91
C TYR A 528 -4.00 -19.12 16.23
N TRP A 529 -2.97 -18.26 16.14
CA TRP A 529 -3.14 -16.87 15.66
C TRP A 529 -3.01 -16.72 14.14
N SER A 530 -2.32 -17.63 13.44
CA SER A 530 -2.18 -17.53 11.99
C SER A 530 -3.44 -17.97 11.26
N PRO A 531 -3.69 -17.39 10.08
CA PRO A 531 -3.10 -16.16 9.55
C PRO A 531 -3.66 -14.91 10.24
N VAL A 532 -3.07 -13.73 9.99
CA VAL A 532 -3.66 -12.44 10.38
C VAL A 532 -5.02 -12.30 9.70
N ASP A 533 -6.07 -12.00 10.47
CA ASP A 533 -7.43 -11.93 9.93
C ASP A 533 -7.68 -10.64 9.16
N TRP A 534 -7.20 -9.51 9.66
CA TRP A 534 -7.36 -8.21 9.00
C TRP A 534 -6.12 -7.34 9.18
N TYR A 535 -5.52 -6.94 8.08
CA TYR A 535 -4.36 -6.06 8.04
C TYR A 535 -4.70 -4.76 7.31
N ASN A 536 -4.48 -3.62 7.96
CA ASN A 536 -4.65 -2.29 7.35
C ASN A 536 -3.34 -1.51 7.34
N GLY A 537 -3.07 -0.80 6.25
CA GLY A 537 -1.87 0.04 6.12
C GLY A 537 -1.85 0.88 4.86
N GLY A 538 -0.71 1.55 4.60
CA GLY A 538 -0.54 2.44 3.46
C GLY A 538 -0.44 1.72 2.12
N MET A 539 -0.88 2.39 1.05
CA MET A 539 -0.77 1.87 -0.32
C MET A 539 0.67 1.81 -0.83
N GLU A 540 1.56 2.65 -0.30
CA GLU A 540 2.98 2.69 -0.63
C GLU A 540 3.71 1.37 -0.35
N HIS A 541 3.21 0.59 0.60
CA HIS A 541 3.80 -0.70 0.98
C HIS A 541 3.38 -1.87 0.09
N THR A 542 2.50 -1.65 -0.88
CA THR A 542 1.95 -2.71 -1.75
C THR A 542 3.03 -3.51 -2.46
N THR A 543 4.05 -2.84 -3.01
CA THR A 543 5.17 -3.45 -3.75
C THR A 543 6.48 -3.50 -2.96
N LEU A 544 6.46 -3.05 -1.71
CA LEU A 544 7.59 -3.08 -0.77
C LEU A 544 7.34 -4.13 0.32
N HIS A 545 6.96 -3.67 1.52
CA HIS A 545 6.75 -4.52 2.69
C HIS A 545 5.82 -5.72 2.42
N LEU A 546 4.68 -5.51 1.73
CA LEU A 546 3.72 -6.61 1.51
C LEU A 546 4.30 -7.73 0.64
N LEU A 547 5.07 -7.41 -0.41
CA LEU A 547 5.73 -8.44 -1.22
C LEU A 547 6.82 -9.16 -0.43
N TYR A 548 7.64 -8.42 0.31
CA TYR A 548 8.73 -9.01 1.08
C TYR A 548 8.21 -9.92 2.21
N SER A 549 7.20 -9.46 2.95
CA SER A 549 6.60 -10.25 4.04
C SER A 549 5.88 -11.50 3.52
N ARG A 550 5.18 -11.40 2.37
CA ARG A 550 4.56 -12.57 1.73
C ARG A 550 5.61 -13.56 1.22
N PHE A 551 6.72 -13.08 0.65
CA PHE A 551 7.83 -13.93 0.21
C PHE A 551 8.44 -14.68 1.41
N TRP A 552 8.79 -13.97 2.49
CA TRP A 552 9.38 -14.60 3.67
C TRP A 552 8.42 -15.60 4.33
N HIS A 553 7.14 -15.23 4.44
CA HIS A 553 6.13 -16.11 5.02
C HIS A 553 5.92 -17.40 4.19
N LYS A 554 5.84 -17.28 2.87
CA LYS A 554 5.76 -18.45 1.98
C LYS A 554 6.98 -19.36 2.09
N PHE A 555 8.15 -18.78 2.21
CA PHE A 555 9.37 -19.54 2.48
C PHE A 555 9.31 -20.26 3.83
N LEU A 556 8.89 -19.57 4.89
CA LEU A 556 8.71 -20.19 6.21
C LEU A 556 7.66 -21.30 6.19
N TYR A 557 6.62 -21.15 5.38
CA TYR A 557 5.64 -22.21 5.15
C TYR A 557 6.25 -23.43 4.45
N ASP A 558 7.03 -23.20 3.40
CA ASP A 558 7.69 -24.30 2.67
C ASP A 558 8.66 -25.12 3.54
N ILE A 559 9.29 -24.48 4.54
CA ILE A 559 10.16 -25.18 5.50
C ILE A 559 9.44 -25.63 6.79
N GLY A 560 8.10 -25.51 6.82
CA GLY A 560 7.24 -26.04 7.90
C GLY A 560 7.25 -25.24 9.21
N VAL A 561 7.64 -23.97 9.19
CA VAL A 561 7.68 -23.09 10.38
C VAL A 561 6.33 -22.47 10.68
N VAL A 562 5.57 -22.08 9.65
CA VAL A 562 4.23 -21.48 9.79
C VAL A 562 3.16 -22.36 9.18
N PRO A 563 1.91 -22.33 9.69
CA PRO A 563 0.86 -23.27 9.30
C PRO A 563 0.10 -22.90 8.02
N SER A 564 0.26 -21.68 7.51
CA SER A 564 -0.49 -21.17 6.34
C SER A 564 0.44 -20.61 5.27
N PRO A 565 0.08 -20.74 3.96
CA PRO A 565 0.91 -20.24 2.87
C PRO A 565 0.86 -18.72 2.68
N GLU A 566 -0.13 -18.04 3.28
CA GLU A 566 -0.29 -16.58 3.24
C GLU A 566 -0.33 -15.99 4.65
N PRO A 567 0.30 -14.84 4.87
CA PRO A 567 0.37 -14.21 6.18
C PRO A 567 -0.93 -13.50 6.58
N TYR A 568 -1.67 -12.97 5.60
CA TYR A 568 -2.84 -12.10 5.81
C TYR A 568 -4.03 -12.58 5.00
N GLN A 569 -5.23 -12.65 5.61
CA GLN A 569 -6.46 -13.01 4.91
C GLN A 569 -7.13 -11.81 4.24
N LYS A 570 -7.21 -10.68 4.96
CA LYS A 570 -7.82 -9.45 4.47
C LYS A 570 -6.81 -8.32 4.51
N ARG A 571 -6.67 -7.57 3.42
CA ARG A 571 -5.86 -6.36 3.34
C ARG A 571 -6.70 -5.18 2.86
N THR A 572 -6.76 -4.15 3.69
CA THR A 572 -7.36 -2.84 3.37
C THR A 572 -6.29 -1.75 3.41
N ALA A 573 -6.58 -0.62 2.78
CA ALA A 573 -5.72 0.53 2.83
C ALA A 573 -6.54 1.79 3.17
N HIS A 574 -5.91 2.67 3.94
CA HIS A 574 -6.47 3.98 4.25
C HIS A 574 -5.98 5.05 3.28
N GLY A 575 -6.82 6.07 3.08
CA GLY A 575 -6.42 7.26 2.34
C GLY A 575 -5.45 8.12 3.16
N MET A 576 -4.60 8.84 2.46
CA MET A 576 -3.63 9.76 3.07
C MET A 576 -4.32 10.97 3.69
N ILE A 577 -3.89 11.39 4.88
CA ILE A 577 -4.26 12.69 5.43
C ILE A 577 -3.34 13.75 4.86
N LEU A 578 -3.94 14.75 4.24
CA LEU A 578 -3.26 15.84 3.55
C LEU A 578 -3.24 17.10 4.42
N GLY A 579 -2.19 17.89 4.28
CA GLY A 579 -2.02 19.18 4.96
C GLY A 579 -2.07 20.37 4.00
N LEU A 580 -2.17 21.57 4.54
CA LEU A 580 -2.05 22.79 3.74
C LEU A 580 -0.64 22.90 3.17
N ASN A 581 -0.53 23.34 1.92
CA ASN A 581 0.75 23.63 1.29
C ASN A 581 1.18 25.05 1.64
N PRO A 582 2.26 25.23 2.43
CA PRO A 582 2.71 26.56 2.82
C PRO A 582 3.29 27.39 1.66
N HIS A 583 3.54 26.75 0.51
CA HIS A 583 4.07 27.40 -0.68
C HIS A 583 2.98 27.75 -1.73
N SER A 584 1.74 27.38 -1.46
CA SER A 584 0.62 27.74 -2.34
C SER A 584 0.12 29.14 -2.00
N PHE A 585 -0.09 29.99 -3.02
CA PHE A 585 -0.53 31.38 -2.87
C PHE A 585 -1.71 31.53 -1.91
N VAL A 586 -2.73 30.66 -2.03
CA VAL A 586 -3.95 30.76 -1.21
C VAL A 586 -3.73 30.46 0.29
N ASN A 587 -2.62 29.84 0.63
CA ASN A 587 -2.28 29.47 2.03
C ASN A 587 -1.26 30.44 2.65
N LEU A 588 -0.70 31.35 1.88
CA LEU A 588 0.23 32.36 2.40
C LEU A 588 -0.50 33.33 3.33
N PRO A 589 0.22 33.91 4.33
CA PRO A 589 -0.31 35.00 5.13
C PRO A 589 -0.79 36.18 4.25
N ALA A 590 -1.83 36.88 4.67
CA ALA A 590 -2.47 37.94 3.89
C ALA A 590 -1.51 39.08 3.50
N ASP A 591 -0.54 39.39 4.35
CA ASP A 591 0.50 40.36 4.07
C ASP A 591 1.49 39.90 2.98
N GLU A 592 1.82 38.60 2.95
CA GLU A 592 2.67 38.02 1.91
C GLU A 592 1.92 37.92 0.56
N GLN A 593 0.64 37.52 0.57
CA GLN A 593 -0.20 37.56 -0.62
C GLN A 593 -0.25 38.97 -1.23
N LYS A 594 -0.44 39.99 -0.36
CA LYS A 594 -0.46 41.39 -0.79
C LYS A 594 0.87 41.84 -1.42
N LYS A 595 2.00 41.50 -0.81
CA LYS A 595 3.34 41.80 -1.37
C LYS A 595 3.53 41.17 -2.76
N LEU A 596 3.14 39.90 -2.92
CA LEU A 596 3.24 39.22 -4.20
C LEU A 596 2.32 39.82 -5.25
N LEU A 597 1.11 40.25 -4.86
CA LEU A 597 0.20 40.93 -5.79
C LEU A 597 0.74 42.31 -6.23
N GLU A 598 1.37 43.06 -5.32
CA GLU A 598 2.05 44.33 -5.64
C GLU A 598 3.27 44.11 -6.55
N GLU A 599 4.03 43.04 -6.35
CA GLU A 599 5.23 42.72 -7.13
C GLU A 599 4.92 42.17 -8.51
N TYR A 600 3.96 41.26 -8.63
CA TYR A 600 3.66 40.53 -9.88
C TYR A 600 2.39 41.04 -10.60
N GLY A 601 1.64 41.95 -10.01
CA GLY A 601 0.48 42.64 -10.63
C GLY A 601 -0.80 41.79 -10.73
N SER A 602 -0.73 40.46 -10.53
CA SER A 602 -1.90 39.58 -10.53
C SER A 602 -1.63 38.29 -9.77
N GLN A 603 -2.70 37.68 -9.24
CA GLN A 603 -2.60 36.37 -8.54
C GLN A 603 -2.00 35.30 -9.45
N LYS A 604 -2.41 35.23 -10.69
CA LYS A 604 -1.89 34.23 -11.66
C LYS A 604 -0.39 34.38 -11.93
N ALA A 605 0.12 35.59 -11.94
CA ALA A 605 1.56 35.85 -12.09
C ALA A 605 2.33 35.52 -10.81
N ALA A 606 1.75 35.81 -9.65
CA ALA A 606 2.30 35.44 -8.36
C ALA A 606 2.34 33.91 -8.17
N GLU A 607 1.28 33.20 -8.54
CA GLU A 607 1.25 31.72 -8.52
C GLU A 607 2.32 31.11 -9.42
N LYS A 608 2.53 31.68 -10.62
CA LYS A 608 3.58 31.25 -11.54
C LYS A 608 4.99 31.47 -10.94
N ALA A 609 5.23 32.59 -10.28
CA ALA A 609 6.50 32.89 -9.64
C ALA A 609 6.77 31.91 -8.46
N LEU A 610 5.74 31.56 -7.69
CA LEU A 610 5.84 30.53 -6.64
C LEU A 610 6.14 29.16 -7.24
N GLU A 611 5.54 28.81 -8.38
CA GLU A 611 5.82 27.58 -9.10
C GLU A 611 7.27 27.53 -9.61
N GLU A 612 7.77 28.61 -10.18
CA GLU A 612 9.17 28.71 -10.63
C GLU A 612 10.15 28.56 -9.44
N LYS A 613 9.75 29.03 -8.25
CA LYS A 613 10.58 28.97 -7.03
C LYS A 613 10.51 27.62 -6.31
N TYR A 614 9.33 27.03 -6.20
CA TYR A 614 9.08 25.84 -5.35
C TYR A 614 8.66 24.60 -6.15
N GLY A 615 8.59 24.69 -7.49
CA GLY A 615 8.17 23.63 -8.39
C GLY A 615 6.64 23.52 -8.54
N GLU A 616 6.19 22.61 -9.40
CA GLU A 616 4.77 22.39 -9.73
C GLU A 616 3.87 22.18 -8.49
N MET A 617 4.43 21.65 -7.40
CA MET A 617 3.74 21.46 -6.14
C MET A 617 3.08 22.74 -5.61
N ALA A 618 3.65 23.93 -5.86
CA ALA A 618 3.10 25.20 -5.39
C ALA A 618 1.68 25.51 -5.95
N ARG A 619 1.28 24.88 -7.04
CA ARG A 619 -0.08 24.97 -7.62
C ARG A 619 -1.15 24.32 -6.74
N HIS A 620 -0.76 23.37 -5.89
CA HIS A 620 -1.69 22.57 -5.11
C HIS A 620 -1.84 23.14 -3.70
N PRO A 621 -3.02 23.65 -3.32
CA PRO A 621 -3.25 24.18 -1.97
C PRO A 621 -3.14 23.13 -0.86
N ILE A 622 -3.35 21.88 -1.22
CA ILE A 622 -3.37 20.74 -0.29
C ILE A 622 -2.42 19.68 -0.83
N VAL A 623 -1.49 19.24 0.03
CA VAL A 623 -0.43 18.28 -0.33
C VAL A 623 -0.20 17.29 0.81
N LYS A 624 0.58 16.23 0.53
CA LYS A 624 1.04 15.28 1.56
C LYS A 624 1.73 16.04 2.71
N MET A 625 1.40 15.69 3.94
CA MET A 625 2.13 16.19 5.11
C MET A 625 3.56 15.70 5.10
N SER A 626 4.51 16.61 5.27
CA SER A 626 5.91 16.27 5.41
C SER A 626 6.63 17.24 6.34
N LYS A 627 7.63 16.73 7.05
CA LYS A 627 8.46 17.55 7.96
C LYS A 627 9.25 18.63 7.22
N SER A 628 9.66 18.35 5.98
CA SER A 628 10.38 19.30 5.13
C SER A 628 9.53 20.49 4.70
N LEU A 629 8.22 20.30 4.56
CA LEU A 629 7.27 21.38 4.24
C LEU A 629 6.77 22.12 5.48
N GLY A 630 7.01 21.60 6.69
CA GLY A 630 6.53 22.21 7.93
C GLY A 630 4.99 22.19 8.08
N ASN A 631 4.29 21.35 7.32
CA ASN A 631 2.83 21.28 7.31
C ASN A 631 2.27 20.10 8.12
N VAL A 632 3.08 19.48 8.96
CA VAL A 632 2.72 18.36 9.84
C VAL A 632 1.96 18.87 11.05
N ILE A 633 0.84 18.23 11.39
CA ILE A 633 0.06 18.51 12.59
C ILE A 633 0.35 17.41 13.61
N ASN A 634 0.70 17.85 14.83
CA ASN A 634 1.02 16.94 15.93
C ASN A 634 -0.29 16.48 16.62
N PRO A 635 -0.53 15.18 16.78
CA PRO A 635 -1.71 14.68 17.49
C PRO A 635 -1.82 15.17 18.94
N ASP A 636 -0.71 15.45 19.62
CA ASP A 636 -0.75 15.95 21.00
C ASP A 636 -1.46 17.30 21.14
N GLU A 637 -1.27 18.19 20.16
CA GLU A 637 -1.93 19.49 20.15
C GLU A 637 -3.44 19.34 20.02
N VAL A 638 -3.88 18.38 19.21
CA VAL A 638 -5.30 18.07 19.03
C VAL A 638 -5.89 17.44 20.30
N VAL A 639 -5.17 16.47 20.88
CA VAL A 639 -5.61 15.78 22.11
C VAL A 639 -5.64 16.77 23.28
N ASP A 640 -4.65 17.65 23.43
CA ASP A 640 -4.65 18.66 24.49
C ASP A 640 -5.81 19.65 24.39
N GLN A 641 -6.20 20.01 23.17
CA GLN A 641 -7.27 20.99 22.92
C GLN A 641 -8.68 20.38 22.95
N TYR A 642 -8.85 19.15 22.45
CA TYR A 642 -10.17 18.57 22.20
C TYR A 642 -10.39 17.21 22.89
N GLY A 643 -9.35 16.55 23.36
CA GLY A 643 -9.38 15.19 23.90
C GLY A 643 -9.16 14.11 22.85
N ALA A 644 -8.75 12.93 23.34
CA ALA A 644 -8.46 11.75 22.52
C ALA A 644 -9.71 11.21 21.82
N ASP A 645 -10.84 11.14 22.53
CA ASP A 645 -12.11 10.64 21.96
C ASP A 645 -12.59 11.52 20.81
N THR A 646 -12.45 12.85 20.92
CA THR A 646 -12.78 13.78 19.83
C THR A 646 -11.88 13.57 18.62
N MET A 647 -10.58 13.39 18.83
CA MET A 647 -9.62 13.13 17.76
C MET A 647 -9.94 11.82 17.05
N ARG A 648 -10.14 10.73 17.80
CA ARG A 648 -10.51 9.41 17.25
C ARG A 648 -11.79 9.50 16.40
N LEU A 649 -12.82 10.17 16.93
CA LEU A 649 -14.09 10.35 16.23
C LEU A 649 -13.90 11.15 14.94
N TYR A 650 -13.11 12.21 14.97
CA TYR A 650 -12.82 13.03 13.79
C TYR A 650 -12.04 12.26 12.71
N GLU A 651 -11.02 11.50 13.09
CA GLU A 651 -10.27 10.64 12.17
C GLU A 651 -11.19 9.66 11.40
N MET A 652 -12.23 9.18 12.07
CA MET A 652 -13.20 8.25 11.47
C MET A 652 -14.34 8.97 10.73
N PHE A 653 -14.58 10.24 11.02
CA PHE A 653 -15.63 11.02 10.37
C PHE A 653 -15.17 11.74 9.08
N MET A 654 -13.87 11.92 8.89
CA MET A 654 -13.26 12.59 7.76
C MET A 654 -13.46 11.83 6.43
N GLY A 655 -14.63 11.91 5.81
CA GLY A 655 -14.87 11.35 4.48
C GLY A 655 -14.76 9.82 4.38
N ASP A 656 -14.60 9.33 3.16
CA ASP A 656 -14.38 7.92 2.89
C ASP A 656 -13.01 7.47 3.41
N PHE A 657 -12.96 6.32 4.08
CA PHE A 657 -11.74 5.82 4.73
C PHE A 657 -10.61 5.53 3.73
N GLU A 658 -10.95 5.04 2.55
CA GLU A 658 -9.97 4.67 1.51
C GLU A 658 -9.48 5.87 0.68
N GLN A 659 -10.14 7.02 0.79
CA GLN A 659 -9.80 8.22 0.03
C GLN A 659 -8.91 9.17 0.84
N ALA A 660 -8.02 9.86 0.12
CA ALA A 660 -7.25 10.95 0.72
C ALA A 660 -8.17 12.09 1.15
N ALA A 661 -7.93 12.64 2.35
CA ALA A 661 -8.76 13.70 2.92
C ALA A 661 -7.89 14.83 3.50
N PRO A 662 -8.26 16.10 3.28
CA PRO A 662 -7.56 17.23 3.88
C PRO A 662 -7.91 17.34 5.36
N TRP A 663 -6.89 17.55 6.20
CA TRP A 663 -7.10 17.88 7.61
C TRP A 663 -7.72 19.27 7.77
N GLN A 664 -8.82 19.35 8.48
CA GLN A 664 -9.54 20.61 8.77
C GLN A 664 -9.77 20.76 10.27
N THR A 665 -8.91 21.50 10.95
CA THR A 665 -9.00 21.68 12.40
C THR A 665 -10.37 22.28 12.85
N SER A 666 -10.99 23.13 12.04
CA SER A 666 -12.31 23.68 12.30
C SER A 666 -13.44 22.63 12.33
N ALA A 667 -13.29 21.53 11.59
CA ALA A 667 -14.30 20.45 11.56
C ALA A 667 -14.28 19.60 12.84
N ILE A 668 -13.17 19.55 13.56
CA ILE A 668 -13.04 18.83 14.85
C ILE A 668 -14.05 19.36 15.87
N ALA A 669 -14.29 20.66 15.87
CA ALA A 669 -15.28 21.28 16.76
C ALA A 669 -16.70 20.71 16.59
N GLY A 670 -17.04 20.20 15.40
CA GLY A 670 -18.30 19.49 15.15
C GLY A 670 -18.38 18.18 15.91
N CYS A 671 -17.31 17.38 15.87
CA CYS A 671 -17.19 16.13 16.62
C CYS A 671 -17.18 16.36 18.12
N ASN A 672 -16.47 17.39 18.58
CA ASN A 672 -16.44 17.76 20.00
C ASN A 672 -17.86 18.12 20.52
N ARG A 673 -18.60 18.98 19.78
CA ARG A 673 -19.98 19.30 20.12
C ARG A 673 -20.90 18.07 20.14
N PHE A 674 -20.68 17.11 19.26
CA PHE A 674 -21.46 15.87 19.31
C PHE A 674 -21.20 15.08 20.60
N LEU A 675 -19.93 14.94 21.00
CA LEU A 675 -19.58 14.27 22.26
C LEU A 675 -20.12 15.02 23.48
N ASP A 676 -20.07 16.36 23.52
CA ASP A 676 -20.66 17.16 24.55
C ASP A 676 -22.18 16.94 24.66
N ARG A 677 -22.86 16.75 23.53
CA ARG A 677 -24.29 16.41 23.50
C ARG A 677 -24.58 15.01 24.03
N VAL A 678 -23.74 14.04 23.68
CA VAL A 678 -23.86 12.67 24.25
C VAL A 678 -23.65 12.72 25.76
N TRP A 679 -22.66 13.44 26.24
CA TRP A 679 -22.43 13.64 27.68
C TRP A 679 -23.65 14.32 28.34
N GLY A 680 -24.18 15.38 27.76
CA GLY A 680 -25.34 16.10 28.26
C GLY A 680 -26.63 15.29 28.27
N LEU A 681 -26.73 14.24 27.47
CA LEU A 681 -27.88 13.35 27.45
C LEU A 681 -28.03 12.55 28.77
N SER A 682 -26.94 12.33 29.50
CA SER A 682 -26.94 11.71 30.82
C SER A 682 -27.73 12.53 31.86
N ASP A 683 -27.84 13.85 31.68
CA ASP A 683 -28.62 14.73 32.53
C ASP A 683 -30.11 14.83 32.07
N LYS A 684 -30.49 14.12 31.01
CA LYS A 684 -31.81 14.12 30.35
C LYS A 684 -32.44 12.73 30.28
N LEU A 685 -32.14 11.88 31.26
CA LEU A 685 -32.75 10.57 31.36
C LEU A 685 -34.22 10.71 31.76
N VAL A 686 -35.09 9.99 31.06
CA VAL A 686 -36.53 9.91 31.30
C VAL A 686 -36.93 8.53 31.79
N GLU A 687 -38.05 8.45 32.53
CA GLU A 687 -38.59 7.18 32.98
C GLU A 687 -39.10 6.34 31.81
N GLY A 688 -38.85 5.04 31.88
CA GLY A 688 -39.27 4.08 30.87
C GLY A 688 -38.48 2.79 30.93
N LYS A 689 -39.09 1.69 30.50
CA LYS A 689 -38.46 0.38 30.35
C LYS A 689 -38.26 0.10 28.87
N GLY A 690 -36.99 -0.18 28.45
CA GLY A 690 -36.67 -0.49 27.07
C GLY A 690 -36.72 0.71 26.13
N TYR A 691 -36.91 0.47 24.85
CA TYR A 691 -37.03 1.51 23.82
C TYR A 691 -38.44 2.03 23.74
N ARG A 692 -38.60 3.36 23.67
CA ARG A 692 -39.92 3.98 23.49
C ARG A 692 -40.42 3.80 22.07
N PRO A 693 -41.73 3.59 21.84
CA PRO A 693 -42.32 3.36 20.51
C PRO A 693 -41.92 4.41 19.45
N ALA A 694 -41.75 5.67 19.86
CA ALA A 694 -41.37 6.76 18.97
C ALA A 694 -39.91 6.66 18.46
N ILE A 695 -39.07 5.87 19.12
CA ILE A 695 -37.63 5.76 18.84
C ILE A 695 -37.23 4.30 18.46
N GLU A 696 -38.06 3.31 18.79
CA GLU A 696 -37.75 1.88 18.70
C GLU A 696 -37.21 1.50 17.30
N THR A 697 -37.91 1.89 16.25
CA THR A 697 -37.48 1.60 14.86
C THR A 697 -36.11 2.21 14.58
N LEU A 698 -35.89 3.46 14.95
CA LEU A 698 -34.59 4.13 14.74
C LEU A 698 -33.46 3.46 15.55
N MET A 699 -33.75 2.97 16.77
CA MET A 699 -32.75 2.22 17.57
C MET A 699 -32.31 0.95 16.85
N HIS A 700 -33.24 0.12 16.37
CA HIS A 700 -32.94 -1.10 15.67
C HIS A 700 -32.20 -0.84 14.33
N GLN A 701 -32.64 0.17 13.57
CA GLN A 701 -31.96 0.61 12.34
C GLN A 701 -30.53 1.07 12.63
N THR A 702 -30.32 1.79 13.73
CA THR A 702 -28.98 2.31 14.11
C THR A 702 -28.05 1.19 14.53
N ILE A 703 -28.50 0.21 15.32
CA ILE A 703 -27.72 -0.96 15.71
C ILE A 703 -27.26 -1.72 14.45
N LYS A 704 -28.21 -2.02 13.55
CA LYS A 704 -27.93 -2.71 12.29
C LYS A 704 -26.91 -1.95 11.45
N LYS A 705 -27.17 -0.64 11.21
CA LYS A 705 -26.36 0.17 10.32
C LYS A 705 -24.93 0.39 10.87
N VAL A 706 -24.81 0.79 12.13
CA VAL A 706 -23.48 1.02 12.74
C VAL A 706 -22.65 -0.27 12.73
N GLY A 707 -23.28 -1.41 13.06
CA GLY A 707 -22.61 -2.72 13.00
C GLY A 707 -22.08 -3.07 11.62
N ALA A 708 -22.90 -2.88 10.58
CA ALA A 708 -22.52 -3.15 9.19
C ALA A 708 -21.47 -2.16 8.66
N ASP A 709 -21.62 -0.87 8.99
CA ASP A 709 -20.70 0.18 8.56
C ASP A 709 -19.29 0.01 9.14
N ILE A 710 -19.16 -0.43 10.40
CA ILE A 710 -17.85 -0.76 11.00
C ILE A 710 -17.16 -1.91 10.24
N GLU A 711 -17.88 -2.98 9.91
CA GLU A 711 -17.34 -4.11 9.13
C GLU A 711 -16.93 -3.70 7.71
N GLY A 712 -17.61 -2.73 7.13
CA GLY A 712 -17.32 -2.18 5.81
C GLY A 712 -16.37 -1.00 5.79
N LEU A 713 -15.76 -0.61 6.91
CA LEU A 713 -14.95 0.61 7.07
C LEU A 713 -15.64 1.91 6.63
N LYS A 714 -16.99 1.93 6.68
CA LYS A 714 -17.81 3.11 6.42
C LYS A 714 -18.04 3.92 7.71
N MET A 715 -16.94 4.27 8.35
CA MET A 715 -16.95 4.87 9.68
C MET A 715 -17.70 6.21 9.75
N ASN A 716 -17.56 7.02 8.70
CA ASN A 716 -18.25 8.31 8.59
C ASN A 716 -19.78 8.16 8.58
N THR A 717 -20.31 7.16 7.90
CA THR A 717 -21.77 6.91 7.86
C THR A 717 -22.27 6.29 9.15
N ALA A 718 -21.47 5.47 9.84
CA ALA A 718 -21.78 4.99 11.19
C ALA A 718 -21.91 6.15 12.19
N ILE A 719 -20.97 7.08 12.19
CA ILE A 719 -20.98 8.26 13.06
C ILE A 719 -22.17 9.18 12.73
N ALA A 720 -22.44 9.41 11.45
CA ALA A 720 -23.60 10.18 11.02
C ALA A 720 -24.92 9.57 11.50
N GLN A 721 -25.04 8.24 11.50
CA GLN A 721 -26.21 7.53 12.01
C GLN A 721 -26.34 7.72 13.53
N LEU A 722 -25.23 7.68 14.29
CA LEU A 722 -25.24 7.97 15.72
C LEU A 722 -25.66 9.41 16.02
N MET A 723 -25.20 10.38 15.21
CA MET A 723 -25.63 11.77 15.31
C MET A 723 -27.14 11.91 15.08
N THR A 724 -27.69 11.20 14.10
CA THR A 724 -29.13 11.17 13.82
C THR A 724 -29.91 10.61 15.00
N LEU A 725 -29.47 9.51 15.59
CA LEU A 725 -30.11 8.92 16.76
C LEU A 725 -30.09 9.88 17.97
N VAL A 726 -28.95 10.49 18.28
CA VAL A 726 -28.83 11.45 19.40
C VAL A 726 -29.73 12.67 19.17
N ASN A 727 -29.83 13.17 17.95
CA ASN A 727 -30.76 14.26 17.62
C ASN A 727 -32.22 13.86 17.92
N ALA A 728 -32.63 12.69 17.46
CA ALA A 728 -34.00 12.19 17.70
C ALA A 728 -34.29 11.99 19.19
N LEU A 729 -33.31 11.54 19.98
CA LEU A 729 -33.49 11.44 21.44
C LEU A 729 -33.72 12.81 22.09
N TYR A 730 -32.96 13.84 21.67
CA TYR A 730 -33.20 15.21 22.16
C TYR A 730 -34.56 15.76 21.75
N GLU A 731 -34.98 15.53 20.51
CA GLU A 731 -36.31 15.93 20.00
C GLU A 731 -37.45 15.26 20.76
N ASN A 732 -37.22 14.04 21.27
CA ASN A 732 -38.17 13.28 22.06
C ASN A 732 -38.00 13.49 23.60
N GLY A 733 -37.33 14.57 24.01
CA GLY A 733 -37.26 15.02 25.41
C GLY A 733 -36.18 14.33 26.26
N GLY A 734 -35.32 13.52 25.69
CA GLY A 734 -34.24 12.79 26.35
C GLY A 734 -34.23 11.31 25.99
N ALA A 735 -33.60 10.46 26.79
CA ALA A 735 -33.46 9.03 26.57
C ALA A 735 -33.92 8.22 27.80
N THR A 736 -34.51 7.05 27.60
CA THR A 736 -34.58 6.06 28.68
C THR A 736 -33.19 5.53 29.00
N LYS A 737 -32.99 4.90 30.15
CA LYS A 737 -31.71 4.26 30.50
C LYS A 737 -31.29 3.27 29.41
N ALA A 738 -32.19 2.42 28.92
CA ALA A 738 -31.90 1.42 27.88
C ALA A 738 -31.54 2.05 26.53
N GLU A 739 -32.22 3.13 26.12
CA GLU A 739 -31.88 3.87 24.89
C GLU A 739 -30.47 4.48 25.00
N PHE A 740 -30.14 5.07 26.14
CA PHE A 740 -28.84 5.68 26.38
C PHE A 740 -27.71 4.63 26.46
N GLU A 741 -27.94 3.52 27.17
CA GLU A 741 -27.00 2.39 27.21
C GLU A 741 -26.65 1.89 25.81
N THR A 742 -27.64 1.77 24.93
CA THR A 742 -27.41 1.36 23.53
C THR A 742 -26.58 2.41 22.76
N VAL A 743 -26.85 3.71 22.95
CA VAL A 743 -26.01 4.76 22.38
C VAL A 743 -24.55 4.60 22.82
N LEU A 744 -24.33 4.37 24.14
CA LEU A 744 -22.98 4.18 24.68
C LEU A 744 -22.30 2.93 24.13
N GLN A 745 -23.03 1.82 24.01
CA GLN A 745 -22.50 0.57 23.44
C GLN A 745 -22.05 0.76 21.98
N LEU A 746 -22.83 1.47 21.15
CA LEU A 746 -22.53 1.71 19.76
C LEU A 746 -21.42 2.76 19.55
N LEU A 747 -21.35 3.75 20.41
CA LEU A 747 -20.33 4.81 20.35
C LEU A 747 -18.98 4.39 20.97
N ASN A 748 -18.96 3.41 21.88
CA ASN A 748 -17.77 3.00 22.63
C ASN A 748 -16.55 2.69 21.73
N PRO A 749 -16.65 2.01 20.59
CA PRO A 749 -15.50 1.79 19.73
C PRO A 749 -14.83 3.09 19.24
N PHE A 750 -15.60 4.16 19.04
CA PHE A 750 -15.12 5.46 18.55
C PHE A 750 -14.64 6.37 19.67
N ALA A 751 -15.35 6.40 20.79
CA ALA A 751 -15.09 7.29 21.94
C ALA A 751 -15.05 6.47 23.26
N PRO A 752 -14.02 5.62 23.44
CA PRO A 752 -14.03 4.64 24.51
C PRO A 752 -13.95 5.24 25.91
N HIS A 753 -13.22 6.33 26.12
CA HIS A 753 -13.03 6.89 27.45
C HIS A 753 -14.34 7.47 28.00
N MET A 754 -15.01 8.31 27.22
CA MET A 754 -16.25 8.96 27.63
C MET A 754 -17.37 7.95 27.88
N THR A 755 -17.46 6.96 27.01
CA THR A 755 -18.54 5.97 27.10
C THR A 755 -18.37 5.02 28.27
N GLU A 756 -17.15 4.62 28.62
CA GLU A 756 -16.87 3.85 29.84
C GLU A 756 -17.24 4.67 31.11
N GLU A 757 -16.87 5.94 31.16
CA GLU A 757 -17.20 6.80 32.29
C GLU A 757 -18.72 6.99 32.48
N LEU A 758 -19.47 7.18 31.38
CA LEU A 758 -20.92 7.29 31.42
C LEU A 758 -21.58 5.95 31.76
N TRP A 759 -21.01 4.85 31.34
CA TRP A 759 -21.47 3.50 31.67
C TRP A 759 -21.38 3.21 33.18
N GLU A 760 -20.24 3.54 33.78
CA GLU A 760 -20.05 3.44 35.23
C GLU A 760 -21.05 4.35 36.00
N LYS A 761 -21.27 5.58 35.50
CA LYS A 761 -22.26 6.51 36.08
C LYS A 761 -23.71 6.03 36.02
N LEU A 762 -24.04 5.16 35.05
CA LEU A 762 -25.36 4.52 34.98
C LEU A 762 -25.52 3.38 35.99
N GLY A 763 -24.51 3.08 36.79
CA GLY A 763 -24.53 2.10 37.87
C GLY A 763 -24.09 0.70 37.46
N HIS A 764 -23.42 0.55 36.32
CA HIS A 764 -22.76 -0.72 35.97
C HIS A 764 -21.53 -0.92 36.82
N SER A 765 -21.28 -2.16 37.18
CA SER A 765 -20.09 -2.53 37.98
C SER A 765 -18.81 -2.40 37.13
N HIS A 766 -17.67 -2.27 37.81
CA HIS A 766 -16.37 -2.20 37.16
C HIS A 766 -16.08 -3.45 36.31
N ASP A 767 -16.57 -4.62 36.74
CA ASP A 767 -16.42 -5.89 36.00
C ASP A 767 -17.26 -5.94 34.71
N GLU A 768 -18.18 -5.00 34.50
CA GLU A 768 -19.04 -4.89 33.33
C GLU A 768 -18.59 -3.80 32.37
N GLN A 769 -17.27 -3.60 32.23
CA GLN A 769 -16.71 -2.60 31.27
C GLN A 769 -17.26 -2.78 29.86
N LEU A 770 -17.57 -1.66 29.20
CA LEU A 770 -18.06 -1.65 27.82
C LEU A 770 -17.08 -2.33 26.83
N ALA A 771 -15.79 -2.35 27.14
CA ALA A 771 -14.78 -3.00 26.32
C ALA A 771 -15.13 -4.45 25.96
N TYR A 772 -15.81 -5.17 26.87
CA TYR A 772 -16.21 -6.56 26.70
C TYR A 772 -17.73 -6.78 26.81
N TYR A 773 -18.51 -5.73 27.07
CA TYR A 773 -19.96 -5.86 27.16
C TYR A 773 -20.52 -6.20 25.77
N PRO A 774 -21.48 -7.16 25.67
CA PRO A 774 -21.99 -7.64 24.38
C PRO A 774 -22.48 -6.52 23.45
N TRP A 775 -22.25 -6.68 22.16
CA TRP A 775 -22.82 -5.79 21.15
C TRP A 775 -24.33 -5.88 21.16
N PRO A 776 -25.06 -4.74 21.07
CA PRO A 776 -26.54 -4.78 21.14
C PRO A 776 -27.11 -5.49 19.91
N GLU A 777 -28.17 -6.24 20.13
CA GLU A 777 -28.89 -6.96 19.07
C GLU A 777 -30.03 -6.10 18.49
N TYR A 778 -30.35 -6.34 17.24
CA TYR A 778 -31.49 -5.72 16.56
C TYR A 778 -32.47 -6.78 16.06
N GLU A 779 -33.74 -6.40 15.99
CA GLU A 779 -34.80 -7.22 15.39
C GLU A 779 -35.09 -6.68 13.98
N GLU A 780 -34.91 -7.49 12.95
CA GLU A 780 -35.11 -7.09 11.55
C GLU A 780 -36.54 -6.56 11.30
N ALA A 781 -37.54 -7.17 11.92
CA ALA A 781 -38.96 -6.75 11.81
C ALA A 781 -39.20 -5.33 12.36
N LYS A 782 -38.40 -4.88 13.32
CA LYS A 782 -38.49 -3.55 13.91
C LYS A 782 -37.67 -2.49 13.17
N CYS A 783 -36.83 -2.90 12.21
CA CYS A 783 -36.12 -1.96 11.36
C CYS A 783 -36.98 -1.31 10.27
N VAL A 784 -38.17 -1.82 10.05
CA VAL A 784 -39.10 -1.33 9.02
C VAL A 784 -40.03 -0.30 9.68
N GLU A 785 -40.12 0.89 9.11
CA GLU A 785 -41.09 1.87 9.56
C GLU A 785 -42.53 1.36 9.30
N ALA A 786 -43.38 1.42 10.32
CA ALA A 786 -44.80 1.04 10.16
C ALA A 786 -45.53 1.97 9.18
N THR A 787 -45.04 3.19 9.03
CA THR A 787 -45.62 4.20 8.13
C THR A 787 -44.50 4.89 7.32
N VAL A 788 -44.78 5.24 6.07
CA VAL A 788 -43.91 6.03 5.21
C VAL A 788 -44.62 7.30 4.75
N GLU A 789 -43.85 8.37 4.57
CA GLU A 789 -44.39 9.59 3.98
C GLU A 789 -44.25 9.51 2.46
N ILE A 790 -45.35 9.54 1.74
CA ILE A 790 -45.39 9.60 0.28
C ILE A 790 -45.78 10.98 -0.21
N ALA A 791 -45.09 11.46 -1.25
CA ALA A 791 -45.47 12.68 -1.95
C ALA A 791 -46.64 12.38 -2.90
N VAL A 792 -47.72 13.17 -2.86
CA VAL A 792 -48.81 13.10 -3.85
C VAL A 792 -48.64 14.21 -4.87
N GLN A 793 -48.54 13.82 -6.14
CA GLN A 793 -48.38 14.74 -7.25
C GLN A 793 -49.60 14.72 -8.19
N VAL A 794 -49.93 15.87 -8.72
CA VAL A 794 -50.90 16.04 -9.81
C VAL A 794 -50.16 16.68 -10.99
N ASN A 795 -50.05 15.96 -12.13
CA ASN A 795 -49.21 16.35 -13.30
C ASN A 795 -47.79 16.71 -12.89
N GLY A 796 -47.16 15.91 -12.02
CA GLY A 796 -45.76 16.08 -11.57
C GLY A 796 -45.53 17.20 -10.52
N LYS A 797 -46.58 17.92 -10.11
CA LYS A 797 -46.47 18.95 -9.06
C LYS A 797 -46.99 18.39 -7.73
N VAL A 798 -46.17 18.43 -6.69
CA VAL A 798 -46.55 17.98 -5.33
C VAL A 798 -47.72 18.81 -4.81
N LYS A 799 -48.77 18.12 -4.36
CA LYS A 799 -49.97 18.72 -3.78
C LYS A 799 -50.14 18.38 -2.31
N ALA A 800 -49.75 17.21 -1.90
CA ALA A 800 -49.80 16.75 -0.52
C ALA A 800 -48.61 15.85 -0.16
N ARG A 801 -48.38 15.65 1.14
CA ARG A 801 -47.51 14.62 1.71
C ARG A 801 -48.34 13.83 2.69
N LEU A 802 -48.41 12.51 2.50
CA LEU A 802 -49.30 11.66 3.28
C LEU A 802 -48.50 10.60 4.01
N LYS A 803 -48.75 10.40 5.28
CA LYS A 803 -48.28 9.23 6.03
C LYS A 803 -49.20 8.05 5.78
N VAL A 804 -48.69 7.00 5.19
CA VAL A 804 -49.43 5.77 4.88
C VAL A 804 -48.69 4.57 5.44
N ALA A 805 -49.38 3.43 5.61
CA ALA A 805 -48.73 2.19 6.02
C ALA A 805 -47.58 1.83 5.02
N ALA A 806 -46.43 1.35 5.49
CA ALA A 806 -45.30 1.05 4.64
C ALA A 806 -45.57 -0.10 3.67
N ASP A 807 -46.50 -0.96 3.99
CA ASP A 807 -46.97 -2.10 3.20
C ASP A 807 -48.25 -1.83 2.39
N ILE A 808 -48.75 -0.55 2.41
CA ILE A 808 -49.93 -0.13 1.68
C ILE A 808 -49.93 -0.60 0.25
N THR A 809 -51.05 -1.14 -0.24
CA THR A 809 -51.19 -1.54 -1.64
C THR A 809 -51.19 -0.32 -2.58
N ALA A 810 -50.93 -0.52 -3.86
CA ALA A 810 -51.02 0.56 -4.83
C ALA A 810 -52.41 1.17 -4.91
N GLU A 811 -53.46 0.33 -4.83
CA GLU A 811 -54.86 0.72 -4.88
C GLU A 811 -55.24 1.60 -3.67
N ASP A 812 -54.86 1.17 -2.45
CA ASP A 812 -55.16 1.89 -1.24
C ASP A 812 -54.35 3.21 -1.13
N ALA A 813 -53.10 3.21 -1.57
CA ALA A 813 -52.26 4.41 -1.62
C ALA A 813 -52.83 5.48 -2.56
N ILE A 814 -53.31 5.06 -3.74
CA ILE A 814 -53.96 5.94 -4.71
C ILE A 814 -55.32 6.43 -4.16
N ALA A 815 -56.10 5.55 -3.55
CA ALA A 815 -57.37 5.92 -2.92
C ALA A 815 -57.19 6.93 -1.80
N THR A 816 -56.22 6.71 -0.90
CA THR A 816 -55.86 7.63 0.18
C THR A 816 -55.39 8.97 -0.36
N ALA A 817 -54.57 8.94 -1.43
CA ALA A 817 -54.07 10.16 -2.07
C ALA A 817 -55.20 11.01 -2.67
N LYS A 818 -56.21 10.39 -3.29
CA LYS A 818 -57.37 11.09 -3.87
C LYS A 818 -58.29 11.63 -2.80
N ALA A 819 -58.35 11.01 -1.61
CA ALA A 819 -59.15 11.46 -0.52
C ALA A 819 -58.59 12.69 0.24
N ASP A 820 -57.33 13.03 0.02
CA ASP A 820 -56.72 14.21 0.63
C ASP A 820 -57.35 15.48 0.07
N PRO A 821 -57.75 16.45 0.93
CA PRO A 821 -58.46 17.66 0.49
C PRO A 821 -57.75 18.50 -0.56
N ALA A 822 -56.41 18.64 -0.41
CA ALA A 822 -55.58 19.44 -1.36
C ALA A 822 -55.42 18.73 -2.71
N VAL A 823 -55.47 17.42 -2.69
CA VAL A 823 -55.42 16.61 -3.92
C VAL A 823 -56.79 16.60 -4.58
N ALA A 824 -57.86 16.40 -3.82
CA ALA A 824 -59.24 16.45 -4.31
C ALA A 824 -59.58 17.79 -4.98
N ASP A 825 -59.18 18.91 -4.38
CA ASP A 825 -59.30 20.25 -4.99
C ASP A 825 -58.51 20.36 -6.32
N ALA A 826 -57.32 19.80 -6.37
CA ALA A 826 -56.50 19.78 -7.57
C ALA A 826 -57.06 18.89 -8.70
N LEU A 827 -57.90 17.94 -8.36
CA LEU A 827 -58.59 17.03 -9.29
C LEU A 827 -59.98 17.52 -9.69
N ALA A 828 -60.55 18.54 -8.99
CA ALA A 828 -61.91 19.05 -9.24
C ALA A 828 -62.05 19.48 -10.71
N GLY A 829 -63.12 18.99 -11.39
CA GLY A 829 -63.42 19.28 -12.77
C GLY A 829 -62.47 18.67 -13.81
N LYS A 830 -61.56 17.75 -13.44
CA LYS A 830 -60.60 17.10 -14.29
C LYS A 830 -60.79 15.58 -14.34
N THR A 831 -60.37 14.99 -15.48
CA THR A 831 -60.39 13.53 -15.61
C THR A 831 -58.99 12.95 -15.37
N VAL A 832 -58.89 12.02 -14.43
CA VAL A 832 -57.61 11.28 -14.19
C VAL A 832 -57.41 10.29 -15.34
N VAL A 833 -56.31 10.44 -16.06
CA VAL A 833 -55.98 9.60 -17.22
C VAL A 833 -54.88 8.55 -16.94
N LYS A 834 -54.12 8.76 -15.86
CA LYS A 834 -53.09 7.79 -15.45
C LYS A 834 -52.77 7.95 -13.99
N GLU A 835 -52.64 6.85 -13.30
CA GLU A 835 -52.29 6.73 -11.88
C GLU A 835 -51.00 5.94 -11.75
N ILE A 836 -50.02 6.46 -11.05
CA ILE A 836 -48.76 5.84 -10.83
C ILE A 836 -48.46 5.84 -9.34
N TYR A 837 -48.22 4.66 -8.75
CA TYR A 837 -47.71 4.54 -7.38
C TYR A 837 -46.27 4.01 -7.46
N VAL A 838 -45.36 4.73 -6.86
CA VAL A 838 -43.99 4.26 -6.59
C VAL A 838 -43.92 3.94 -5.11
N LYS A 839 -43.81 2.66 -4.77
CA LYS A 839 -43.90 2.14 -3.41
C LYS A 839 -43.00 2.90 -2.45
N GLY A 840 -43.59 3.41 -1.38
CA GLY A 840 -42.90 4.16 -0.31
C GLY A 840 -42.34 5.52 -0.73
N ARG A 841 -42.70 6.06 -1.93
CA ARG A 841 -42.13 7.31 -2.45
C ARG A 841 -43.20 8.34 -2.88
N LEU A 842 -44.02 7.96 -3.82
CA LEU A 842 -44.99 8.92 -4.37
C LEU A 842 -46.19 8.25 -5.04
N VAL A 843 -47.30 8.98 -5.06
CA VAL A 843 -48.40 8.79 -5.99
C VAL A 843 -48.42 9.96 -6.97
N ASN A 844 -48.50 9.69 -8.27
CA ASN A 844 -48.66 10.72 -9.29
C ASN A 844 -49.94 10.49 -10.09
N LEU A 845 -50.83 11.48 -10.09
CA LEU A 845 -52.09 11.48 -10.78
C LEU A 845 -51.99 12.39 -12.00
N ALA A 846 -51.94 11.79 -13.20
CA ALA A 846 -51.97 12.58 -14.43
C ALA A 846 -53.42 12.90 -14.81
N VAL A 847 -53.75 14.16 -15.03
CA VAL A 847 -55.09 14.65 -15.32
C VAL A 847 -55.16 15.44 -16.62
N LYS A 848 -56.32 15.32 -17.28
CA LYS A 848 -56.72 16.16 -18.43
C LYS A 848 -57.99 16.97 -18.05
N GLY A 849 -58.06 18.18 -18.51
CA GLY A 849 -59.18 19.05 -18.27
C GLY A 849 -58.81 20.47 -17.93
#